data_56f8d39bdae44b52dddfa82013b0a47a
#
_entry.id   56f8d39bdae44b52dddfa82013b0a47a
#
_cell.length_a   1.000
_cell.length_b   1.000
_cell.length_c   1.000
_cell.angle_alpha   90.00
_cell.angle_beta   90.00
_cell.angle_gamma   90.00
#
_symmetry.space_group_name_H-M   'P 1'
#
loop_
_entity.id
_entity.type
_entity.pdbx_description
1 polymer ?
#
loop_
_entity_poly.entity_id
_entity_poly.type
_entity_poly.pdbx_seq_one_letter_code
_entity_poly.pdbx_strand_id
1 'polypeptide(L)'
;MTRFFFLLSFLVFSFSLQSQSVKKAYKLYEKGDLLKFKQTLEKMDEKSVETSGKYFLYSLLYLQNLDSRDDIDSSYSYIKRSKDLFPNELNKEREELEELGIFMASLDSIKSVIDSLEFNFVKEINSISEYRKYMRDHRSSKFYDQAQRNWHTLEFEIASNINTWQSYLEFVKNFEDAEDFLLAKSLYEELLFKDKTSDRSLQSFEKFLNDNPETPYRDSLELMIFNFYGQSNDIKKIKRFISKYPNSEHLHYALNILYHSSDRDFSAFQNIELGKNFKDSLLAISKIDSENLLGVYEDDKIYFINEKGEKIISGQDELMNNNILCSFSDSDFFILEEDQNVKILNRQLNIIYSGPVANYIEDIGKGLIKILYENRVDIVHKSGKIVYSGEYNDAYLVDDRFILFESEEKYSLYTFLGERVFDLIFYDVFQEGSFILFENEEGKLFVTTSDKLDEDILNLSPKANFIYDDYEYFDDNNILLFSEEKEELLNSEMNYIISPDPQLIEKNSFGWTSSSDFGIRIVTDQLSIPFSTLYDDIIFSEKYFVGKRNDRWEVRDILKDSVLFDNIDSVSSIIDSVLWYRDEMKESILFPNAREIILDGNYSFNVLTPKFGTKKYIKIQTGEEDYIVDMNGTKLPAAEYYYTVEKGNTFSFLSKKFNISQSEIMKMNNKKNKRLLVGEKLKVRGYVPSAVISDSLFLIEFNRKKGISDTEGKIILEPVYDGITNLSKDNIILIKDEKFGNYNYSDKKLISPQFSSVIQPIGDN
;
A
#
# COMPACT_ATOMS: atom_id res chain seq x y z
N MET A 1 97.98 -19.26 -42.20
CA MET A 1 97.00 -20.40 -42.24
C MET A 1 97.27 -21.49 -41.18
N THR A 2 98.45 -21.64 -40.64
CA THR A 2 98.81 -22.70 -39.72
C THR A 2 98.37 -22.45 -38.26
N ARG A 3 98.07 -21.22 -37.81
CA ARG A 3 97.53 -20.92 -36.46
C ARG A 3 95.98 -21.09 -36.35
N PHE A 4 95.30 -21.06 -37.44
CA PHE A 4 93.83 -21.23 -37.42
C PHE A 4 93.45 -22.77 -37.35
N PHE A 5 94.24 -23.62 -37.89
CA PHE A 5 94.06 -25.09 -37.85
C PHE A 5 94.35 -25.66 -36.43
N PHE A 6 95.29 -25.08 -35.67
CA PHE A 6 95.58 -25.55 -34.31
C PHE A 6 94.51 -25.12 -33.29
N LEU A 7 93.89 -23.92 -33.50
CA LEU A 7 92.77 -23.48 -32.62
C LEU A 7 91.49 -24.35 -32.92
N LEU A 8 91.24 -24.68 -34.19
CA LEU A 8 90.05 -25.48 -34.51
C LEU A 8 90.26 -26.98 -34.05
N SER A 9 91.50 -27.51 -34.09
CA SER A 9 91.78 -28.89 -33.60
C SER A 9 91.73 -28.93 -32.07
N PHE A 10 92.09 -27.81 -31.36
CA PHE A 10 92.03 -27.76 -29.90
C PHE A 10 90.58 -27.59 -29.41
N LEU A 11 89.80 -26.88 -30.12
CA LEU A 11 88.36 -26.79 -29.87
C LEU A 11 87.63 -28.10 -30.07
N VAL A 12 87.90 -28.81 -31.20
CA VAL A 12 87.30 -30.15 -31.50
C VAL A 12 87.79 -31.21 -30.53
N PHE A 13 89.06 -31.11 -30.05
CA PHE A 13 89.61 -32.07 -29.07
C PHE A 13 89.06 -31.80 -27.65
N SER A 14 88.81 -30.51 -27.29
CA SER A 14 88.25 -30.22 -25.99
C SER A 14 86.74 -30.57 -25.90
N PHE A 15 85.99 -30.44 -26.98
CA PHE A 15 84.60 -30.91 -27.07
C PHE A 15 84.42 -32.45 -27.07
N SER A 16 85.31 -33.18 -27.76
CA SER A 16 85.25 -34.66 -27.73
C SER A 16 85.63 -35.29 -26.37
N LEU A 17 86.52 -34.60 -25.59
CA LEU A 17 86.87 -35.03 -24.24
C LEU A 17 85.69 -34.75 -23.24
N GLN A 18 84.85 -33.82 -23.55
CA GLN A 18 83.73 -33.45 -22.69
C GLN A 18 82.53 -34.39 -22.85
N SER A 19 82.22 -34.78 -24.06
CA SER A 19 81.17 -35.81 -24.34
C SER A 19 81.55 -37.16 -23.68
N GLN A 20 82.78 -37.54 -23.73
CA GLN A 20 83.26 -38.71 -22.98
C GLN A 20 83.15 -38.57 -21.46
N SER A 21 83.25 -37.32 -20.93
CA SER A 21 83.08 -37.02 -19.53
C SER A 21 81.60 -37.09 -19.10
N VAL A 22 80.64 -36.63 -19.94
CA VAL A 22 79.17 -36.77 -19.72
C VAL A 22 78.79 -38.23 -19.68
N LYS A 23 79.24 -39.02 -20.67
CA LYS A 23 78.97 -40.50 -20.77
C LYS A 23 79.51 -41.23 -19.54
N LYS A 24 80.71 -40.86 -19.07
CA LYS A 24 81.30 -41.45 -17.89
C LYS A 24 80.56 -41.11 -16.62
N ALA A 25 80.18 -39.86 -16.44
CA ALA A 25 79.39 -39.36 -15.27
C ALA A 25 78.03 -40.08 -15.26
N TYR A 26 77.35 -40.11 -16.38
CA TYR A 26 76.03 -40.75 -16.50
C TYR A 26 76.08 -42.26 -16.11
N LYS A 27 77.08 -42.99 -16.58
CA LYS A 27 77.27 -44.39 -16.18
C LYS A 27 77.58 -44.57 -14.69
N LEU A 28 78.22 -43.56 -14.02
CA LEU A 28 78.45 -43.62 -12.56
C LEU A 28 77.11 -43.37 -11.82
N TYR A 29 76.31 -42.50 -12.35
CA TYR A 29 74.95 -42.27 -11.86
C TYR A 29 74.10 -43.54 -11.94
N GLU A 30 74.03 -44.17 -13.10
CA GLU A 30 73.29 -45.47 -13.33
C GLU A 30 73.75 -46.56 -12.38
N LYS A 31 75.05 -46.61 -12.06
CA LYS A 31 75.64 -47.60 -11.12
C LYS A 31 75.45 -47.26 -9.65
N GLY A 32 74.80 -46.08 -9.34
CA GLY A 32 74.61 -45.62 -7.98
C GLY A 32 75.91 -45.19 -7.24
N ASP A 33 77.05 -44.97 -7.94
CA ASP A 33 78.32 -44.50 -7.34
C ASP A 33 78.29 -42.97 -7.26
N LEU A 34 77.49 -42.48 -6.38
CA LEU A 34 77.17 -41.02 -6.23
C LEU A 34 78.42 -40.18 -5.85
N LEU A 35 79.32 -40.75 -5.08
CA LEU A 35 80.58 -40.08 -4.67
C LEU A 35 81.44 -39.81 -5.90
N LYS A 36 81.70 -40.78 -6.72
CA LYS A 36 82.51 -40.62 -7.93
C LYS A 36 81.79 -39.84 -9.00
N PHE A 37 80.41 -39.93 -9.01
CA PHE A 37 79.58 -39.12 -9.89
C PHE A 37 79.77 -37.67 -9.59
N LYS A 38 79.62 -37.23 -8.33
CA LYS A 38 79.83 -35.82 -7.86
C LYS A 38 81.26 -35.35 -8.18
N GLN A 39 82.28 -36.10 -7.82
CA GLN A 39 83.69 -35.79 -8.16
C GLN A 39 83.93 -35.63 -9.65
N THR A 40 83.21 -36.41 -10.49
CA THR A 40 83.39 -36.30 -11.94
C THR A 40 82.72 -35.03 -12.46
N LEU A 41 81.55 -34.60 -11.89
CA LEU A 41 80.92 -33.37 -12.23
C LEU A 41 81.76 -32.13 -11.81
N GLU A 42 82.33 -32.11 -10.61
CA GLU A 42 83.26 -31.06 -10.13
C GLU A 42 84.46 -30.88 -11.07
N LYS A 43 85.03 -31.98 -11.59
CA LYS A 43 86.07 -31.87 -12.59
C LYS A 43 85.60 -31.38 -13.95
N MET A 44 84.30 -31.48 -14.26
CA MET A 44 83.74 -30.93 -15.48
C MET A 44 83.56 -29.38 -15.33
N ASP A 45 83.36 -28.86 -14.13
CA ASP A 45 83.28 -27.44 -13.89
C ASP A 45 84.59 -26.68 -14.10
N GLU A 46 85.74 -27.33 -13.74
CA GLU A 46 87.10 -26.79 -13.99
C GLU A 46 87.35 -26.47 -15.45
N LYS A 47 86.56 -27.03 -16.38
CA LYS A 47 86.79 -26.90 -17.82
C LYS A 47 85.95 -25.78 -18.47
N SER A 48 85.10 -25.04 -17.69
CA SER A 48 84.35 -23.86 -18.10
C SER A 48 83.47 -23.99 -19.36
N VAL A 49 83.07 -25.17 -19.75
CA VAL A 49 82.18 -25.35 -20.91
C VAL A 49 80.78 -25.74 -20.46
N GLU A 50 79.84 -24.93 -20.86
CA GLU A 50 78.40 -25.08 -20.57
C GLU A 50 77.74 -25.98 -21.64
N THR A 51 77.30 -27.19 -21.29
CA THR A 51 76.64 -28.16 -22.19
C THR A 51 75.33 -28.63 -21.58
N SER A 52 74.40 -29.00 -22.44
CA SER A 52 73.09 -29.57 -22.03
C SER A 52 73.30 -30.81 -21.16
N GLY A 53 74.18 -31.71 -21.56
CA GLY A 53 74.49 -32.99 -20.83
C GLY A 53 75.06 -32.72 -19.42
N LYS A 54 75.93 -31.69 -19.26
CA LYS A 54 76.46 -31.28 -17.94
C LYS A 54 75.33 -30.86 -17.02
N TYR A 55 74.49 -29.96 -17.50
CA TYR A 55 73.36 -29.43 -16.68
C TYR A 55 72.33 -30.54 -16.42
N PHE A 56 72.09 -31.43 -17.33
CA PHE A 56 71.24 -32.58 -17.07
C PHE A 56 71.79 -33.43 -15.88
N LEU A 57 73.10 -33.71 -15.88
CA LEU A 57 73.74 -34.47 -14.81
C LEU A 57 73.70 -33.75 -13.46
N TYR A 58 73.84 -32.40 -13.42
CA TYR A 58 73.67 -31.64 -12.23
C TYR A 58 72.23 -31.69 -11.74
N SER A 59 71.23 -31.63 -12.64
CA SER A 59 69.82 -31.79 -12.26
C SER A 59 69.60 -33.17 -11.59
N LEU A 60 70.20 -34.24 -12.12
CA LEU A 60 70.11 -35.60 -11.52
C LEU A 60 70.82 -35.68 -10.16
N LEU A 61 72.00 -35.01 -9.99
CA LEU A 61 72.66 -34.95 -8.72
C LEU A 61 71.83 -34.39 -7.60
N TYR A 62 71.22 -33.22 -7.88
CA TYR A 62 70.35 -32.56 -6.90
C TYR A 62 69.01 -33.32 -6.73
N LEU A 63 68.54 -34.03 -7.75
CA LEU A 63 67.32 -34.83 -7.66
C LEU A 63 67.49 -36.09 -6.76
N GLN A 64 68.73 -36.55 -6.56
CA GLN A 64 68.99 -37.67 -5.67
C GLN A 64 69.22 -37.27 -4.19
N ASN A 65 69.57 -36.01 -3.92
CA ASN A 65 69.75 -35.53 -2.59
C ASN A 65 68.51 -34.63 -2.17
N LEU A 66 67.33 -35.20 -2.20
CA LEU A 66 66.11 -34.50 -1.88
C LEU A 66 65.94 -34.15 -0.38
N ASP A 67 67.03 -33.85 0.31
CA ASP A 67 66.99 -33.51 1.75
C ASP A 67 66.54 -32.06 2.03
N SER A 68 66.53 -31.20 1.00
CA SER A 68 66.10 -29.80 1.12
C SER A 68 65.39 -29.31 -0.13
N ARG A 69 64.58 -28.27 0.04
CA ARG A 69 63.96 -27.56 -1.07
C ARG A 69 64.96 -26.93 -2.02
N ASP A 70 66.07 -26.41 -1.46
CA ASP A 70 67.15 -25.81 -2.24
C ASP A 70 67.73 -26.80 -3.28
N ASP A 71 67.68 -28.10 -3.00
CA ASP A 71 68.08 -29.14 -3.94
C ASP A 71 67.09 -29.27 -5.10
N ILE A 72 65.78 -29.16 -4.84
CA ILE A 72 64.75 -29.19 -5.88
C ILE A 72 64.86 -27.96 -6.79
N ASP A 73 65.00 -26.75 -6.20
CA ASP A 73 65.19 -25.48 -6.92
C ASP A 73 66.44 -25.52 -7.79
N SER A 74 67.53 -26.08 -7.25
CA SER A 74 68.79 -26.27 -7.97
C SER A 74 68.61 -27.26 -9.13
N SER A 75 67.98 -28.40 -8.88
CA SER A 75 67.67 -29.39 -9.90
C SER A 75 66.81 -28.81 -11.04
N TYR A 76 65.81 -28.00 -10.68
CA TYR A 76 64.96 -27.33 -11.66
C TYR A 76 65.74 -26.32 -12.52
N SER A 77 66.57 -25.51 -11.87
CA SER A 77 67.43 -24.54 -12.58
C SER A 77 68.34 -25.20 -13.58
N TYR A 78 68.97 -26.35 -13.20
CA TYR A 78 69.82 -27.09 -14.07
C TYR A 78 69.11 -27.82 -15.20
N ILE A 79 67.94 -28.43 -14.96
CA ILE A 79 67.18 -29.07 -16.05
C ILE A 79 66.66 -28.06 -17.05
N LYS A 80 66.25 -26.89 -16.57
CA LYS A 80 65.84 -25.79 -17.45
C LYS A 80 66.99 -25.34 -18.34
N ARG A 81 68.16 -25.11 -17.75
CA ARG A 81 69.37 -24.71 -18.47
C ARG A 81 69.76 -25.81 -19.50
N SER A 82 69.69 -27.08 -19.12
CA SER A 82 69.90 -28.18 -20.00
C SER A 82 68.99 -28.19 -21.23
N LYS A 83 67.70 -27.94 -20.99
CA LYS A 83 66.70 -27.85 -22.07
C LYS A 83 66.92 -26.67 -23.00
N ASP A 84 67.35 -25.52 -22.47
CA ASP A 84 67.61 -24.30 -23.25
C ASP A 84 68.82 -24.47 -24.15
N LEU A 85 69.84 -25.27 -23.74
CA LEU A 85 71.07 -25.56 -24.48
C LEU A 85 70.90 -26.70 -25.49
N PHE A 86 70.06 -27.67 -25.20
CA PHE A 86 69.96 -28.91 -26.02
C PHE A 86 69.71 -28.69 -27.51
N PRO A 87 68.83 -27.75 -27.94
CA PRO A 87 68.61 -27.45 -29.36
C PRO A 87 69.82 -26.86 -30.07
N ASN A 88 70.71 -26.25 -29.32
CA ASN A 88 71.89 -25.50 -29.80
C ASN A 88 73.17 -26.37 -29.73
N GLU A 89 73.10 -27.60 -29.22
CA GLU A 89 74.20 -28.49 -29.20
C GLU A 89 74.67 -28.89 -30.64
N LEU A 90 75.99 -29.10 -30.82
CA LEU A 90 76.52 -29.59 -32.09
C LEU A 90 75.89 -30.94 -32.40
N ASN A 91 75.67 -31.25 -33.69
CA ASN A 91 75.02 -32.51 -34.11
C ASN A 91 75.64 -33.75 -33.52
N LYS A 92 76.96 -33.80 -33.48
CA LYS A 92 77.70 -34.95 -32.91
C LYS A 92 77.48 -35.11 -31.41
N GLU A 93 77.46 -34.01 -30.67
CA GLU A 93 77.26 -33.99 -29.20
C GLU A 93 75.81 -34.33 -28.86
N ARG A 94 74.86 -33.86 -29.65
CA ARG A 94 73.48 -34.23 -29.54
C ARG A 94 73.25 -35.73 -29.81
N GLU A 95 73.84 -36.31 -30.87
CA GLU A 95 73.75 -37.70 -31.14
C GLU A 95 74.31 -38.54 -30.00
N GLU A 96 75.42 -38.12 -29.40
CA GLU A 96 76.04 -38.83 -28.27
C GLU A 96 75.16 -38.74 -27.01
N LEU A 97 74.43 -37.59 -26.79
CA LEU A 97 73.48 -37.49 -25.70
C LEU A 97 72.24 -38.35 -25.95
N GLU A 98 71.74 -38.38 -27.20
CA GLU A 98 70.64 -39.26 -27.60
C GLU A 98 70.94 -40.74 -27.45
N GLU A 99 72.23 -41.17 -27.75
CA GLU A 99 72.67 -42.53 -27.45
C GLU A 99 72.63 -42.88 -25.96
N LEU A 100 72.74 -41.90 -25.09
CA LEU A 100 72.60 -42.06 -23.63
C LEU A 100 71.14 -41.97 -23.14
N GLY A 101 70.20 -41.86 -24.08
CA GLY A 101 68.82 -41.67 -23.75
C GLY A 101 68.50 -40.22 -23.28
N ILE A 102 69.42 -39.28 -23.50
CA ILE A 102 69.26 -37.85 -23.15
C ILE A 102 68.81 -37.13 -24.41
N PHE A 103 67.48 -36.99 -24.54
CA PHE A 103 66.81 -36.25 -25.63
C PHE A 103 65.72 -35.38 -25.07
N MET A 104 65.17 -34.49 -25.85
CA MET A 104 64.24 -33.48 -25.37
C MET A 104 63.10 -34.07 -24.51
N ALA A 105 62.52 -35.21 -24.94
CA ALA A 105 61.45 -35.86 -24.19
C ALA A 105 61.88 -36.40 -22.81
N SER A 106 63.15 -36.89 -22.70
CA SER A 106 63.71 -37.31 -21.39
C SER A 106 64.00 -36.13 -20.48
N LEU A 107 64.46 -35.00 -21.05
CA LEU A 107 64.64 -33.78 -20.31
C LEU A 107 63.27 -33.25 -19.79
N ASP A 108 62.24 -33.38 -20.64
CA ASP A 108 60.85 -33.05 -20.24
C ASP A 108 60.33 -34.00 -19.15
N SER A 109 60.69 -35.29 -19.24
CA SER A 109 60.29 -36.21 -18.20
C SER A 109 60.93 -35.89 -16.83
N ILE A 110 62.24 -35.61 -16.82
CA ILE A 110 62.94 -35.20 -15.58
C ILE A 110 62.35 -33.89 -15.06
N LYS A 111 62.16 -32.91 -15.94
CA LYS A 111 61.49 -31.65 -15.55
C LYS A 111 60.13 -31.93 -14.94
N SER A 112 59.32 -32.81 -15.52
CA SER A 112 58.01 -33.19 -14.99
C SER A 112 58.08 -33.85 -13.61
N VAL A 113 59.14 -34.66 -13.35
CA VAL A 113 59.37 -35.24 -12.01
C VAL A 113 59.69 -34.11 -11.01
N ILE A 114 60.57 -33.19 -11.37
CA ILE A 114 60.95 -32.06 -10.53
C ILE A 114 59.73 -31.17 -10.27
N ASP A 115 58.94 -30.84 -11.31
CA ASP A 115 57.69 -30.09 -11.19
C ASP A 115 56.74 -30.79 -10.21
N SER A 116 56.66 -32.14 -10.22
CA SER A 116 55.85 -32.92 -9.29
C SER A 116 56.32 -32.84 -7.85
N LEU A 117 57.63 -32.95 -7.65
CA LEU A 117 58.24 -32.90 -6.33
C LEU A 117 58.05 -31.50 -5.70
N GLU A 118 58.37 -30.46 -6.46
CA GLU A 118 58.17 -29.08 -5.99
C GLU A 118 56.67 -28.80 -5.73
N PHE A 119 55.79 -29.29 -6.59
CA PHE A 119 54.36 -29.14 -6.37
C PHE A 119 53.88 -29.84 -5.08
N ASN A 120 54.38 -31.07 -4.80
CA ASN A 120 54.04 -31.77 -3.57
C ASN A 120 54.56 -31.02 -2.34
N PHE A 121 55.79 -30.47 -2.40
CA PHE A 121 56.36 -29.69 -1.36
C PHE A 121 55.52 -28.38 -1.10
N VAL A 122 55.19 -27.68 -2.16
CA VAL A 122 54.34 -26.49 -2.09
C VAL A 122 52.96 -26.84 -1.52
N LYS A 123 52.42 -28.01 -1.87
CA LYS A 123 51.15 -28.51 -1.35
C LYS A 123 51.21 -28.83 0.15
N GLU A 124 52.33 -29.38 0.63
CA GLU A 124 52.52 -29.62 2.07
C GLU A 124 52.58 -28.31 2.88
N ILE A 125 53.27 -27.27 2.36
CA ILE A 125 53.31 -25.95 2.99
C ILE A 125 51.95 -25.25 2.92
N ASN A 126 51.25 -25.48 1.82
CA ASN A 126 49.90 -24.95 1.58
C ASN A 126 49.76 -23.46 1.86
N SER A 127 50.60 -22.64 1.23
CA SER A 127 50.52 -21.17 1.39
C SER A 127 50.44 -20.45 0.05
N ILE A 128 49.76 -19.31 0.05
CA ILE A 128 49.58 -18.43 -1.14
C ILE A 128 50.92 -18.04 -1.76
N SER A 129 51.91 -17.65 -0.94
CA SER A 129 53.24 -17.25 -1.41
C SER A 129 53.94 -18.38 -2.16
N GLU A 130 53.78 -19.58 -1.67
CA GLU A 130 54.41 -20.77 -2.28
C GLU A 130 53.76 -21.19 -3.59
N TYR A 131 52.44 -21.22 -3.66
CA TYR A 131 51.73 -21.48 -4.91
C TYR A 131 52.05 -20.41 -5.96
N ARG A 132 52.12 -19.14 -5.60
CA ARG A 132 52.51 -18.04 -6.50
C ARG A 132 53.96 -18.17 -6.97
N LYS A 133 54.87 -18.58 -6.08
CA LYS A 133 56.28 -18.86 -6.43
C LYS A 133 56.36 -19.99 -7.42
N TYR A 134 55.66 -21.11 -7.16
CA TYR A 134 55.61 -22.27 -8.05
C TYR A 134 55.08 -21.89 -9.44
N MET A 135 53.97 -21.22 -9.52
CA MET A 135 53.36 -20.77 -10.79
C MET A 135 54.27 -19.84 -11.59
N ARG A 136 54.99 -18.93 -10.89
CA ARG A 136 55.93 -18.03 -11.54
C ARG A 136 57.11 -18.79 -12.13
N ASP A 137 57.66 -19.76 -11.38
CA ASP A 137 58.90 -20.48 -11.71
C ASP A 137 58.65 -21.72 -12.60
N HIS A 138 57.51 -22.38 -12.48
CA HIS A 138 57.12 -23.61 -13.18
C HIS A 138 55.94 -23.42 -14.16
N ARG A 139 55.95 -22.36 -14.97
CA ARG A 139 54.88 -22.00 -15.89
C ARG A 139 54.42 -23.07 -16.84
N SER A 140 55.31 -23.97 -17.25
CA SER A 140 55.03 -25.09 -18.18
C SER A 140 54.75 -26.42 -17.46
N SER A 141 54.57 -26.40 -16.18
CA SER A 141 54.27 -27.60 -15.41
C SER A 141 52.80 -28.03 -15.66
N LYS A 142 52.61 -29.36 -15.72
CA LYS A 142 51.25 -29.94 -15.76
C LYS A 142 50.44 -29.69 -14.47
N PHE A 143 51.11 -29.29 -13.40
CA PHE A 143 50.49 -28.94 -12.12
C PHE A 143 50.20 -27.47 -11.98
N TYR A 144 50.45 -26.65 -13.00
CA TYR A 144 50.23 -25.24 -12.98
C TYR A 144 48.78 -24.91 -12.61
N ASP A 145 47.80 -25.48 -13.31
CA ASP A 145 46.37 -25.25 -13.08
C ASP A 145 45.95 -25.75 -11.70
N GLN A 146 46.54 -26.83 -11.20
CA GLN A 146 46.27 -27.32 -9.85
C GLN A 146 46.82 -26.37 -8.78
N ALA A 147 48.02 -25.84 -8.99
CA ALA A 147 48.60 -24.84 -8.10
C ALA A 147 47.75 -23.56 -8.07
N GLN A 148 47.23 -23.17 -9.22
CA GLN A 148 46.32 -22.02 -9.33
C GLN A 148 45.01 -22.27 -8.56
N ARG A 149 44.40 -23.43 -8.74
CA ARG A 149 43.19 -23.81 -7.99
C ARG A 149 43.43 -23.76 -6.47
N ASN A 150 44.51 -24.41 -6.01
CA ASN A 150 44.83 -24.45 -4.59
C ASN A 150 45.11 -23.01 -4.03
N TRP A 151 45.81 -22.17 -4.80
CA TRP A 151 45.97 -20.75 -4.44
C TRP A 151 44.63 -20.03 -4.33
N HIS A 152 43.74 -20.17 -5.32
CA HIS A 152 42.41 -19.54 -5.31
C HIS A 152 41.57 -20.05 -4.13
N THR A 153 41.64 -21.33 -3.79
CA THR A 153 40.99 -21.92 -2.61
C THR A 153 41.46 -21.26 -1.31
N LEU A 154 42.80 -21.05 -1.14
CA LEU A 154 43.32 -20.36 0.04
C LEU A 154 42.87 -18.88 0.12
N GLU A 155 42.81 -18.18 -1.01
CA GLU A 155 42.32 -16.81 -1.06
C GLU A 155 40.79 -16.76 -0.70
N PHE A 156 40.04 -17.77 -1.16
CA PHE A 156 38.63 -17.93 -0.78
C PHE A 156 38.49 -18.27 0.72
N GLU A 157 39.32 -19.13 1.28
CA GLU A 157 39.34 -19.44 2.71
C GLU A 157 39.62 -18.17 3.55
N ILE A 158 40.56 -17.31 3.12
CA ILE A 158 40.83 -16.03 3.76
C ILE A 158 39.58 -15.14 3.70
N ALA A 159 38.98 -15.01 2.52
CA ALA A 159 37.76 -14.23 2.37
C ALA A 159 36.62 -14.75 3.27
N SER A 160 36.51 -16.08 3.38
CA SER A 160 35.52 -16.76 4.21
C SER A 160 35.77 -16.60 5.71
N ASN A 161 37.02 -16.61 6.14
CA ASN A 161 37.38 -16.38 7.54
C ASN A 161 37.09 -14.93 7.98
N ILE A 162 37.29 -13.96 7.09
CA ILE A 162 36.90 -12.55 7.31
C ILE A 162 35.38 -12.40 7.28
N ASN A 163 34.71 -13.11 6.37
CA ASN A 163 33.27 -13.21 6.20
C ASN A 163 32.55 -11.84 6.15
N THR A 164 33.04 -10.96 5.30
CA THR A 164 32.42 -9.66 4.99
C THR A 164 32.15 -9.54 3.49
N TRP A 165 31.16 -8.72 3.12
CA TRP A 165 30.92 -8.48 1.70
C TRP A 165 32.16 -7.89 0.99
N GLN A 166 32.98 -7.09 1.68
CA GLN A 166 34.21 -6.51 1.13
C GLN A 166 35.24 -7.59 0.81
N SER A 167 35.41 -8.58 1.69
CA SER A 167 36.38 -9.67 1.47
C SER A 167 36.00 -10.54 0.29
N TYR A 168 34.71 -10.86 0.15
CA TYR A 168 34.24 -11.61 -1.00
C TYR A 168 34.26 -10.79 -2.30
N LEU A 169 33.97 -9.49 -2.25
CA LEU A 169 34.08 -8.61 -3.41
C LEU A 169 35.52 -8.54 -3.92
N GLU A 170 36.50 -8.48 -3.02
CA GLU A 170 37.91 -8.48 -3.37
C GLU A 170 38.32 -9.80 -4.05
N PHE A 171 37.83 -10.92 -3.53
CA PHE A 171 38.02 -12.23 -4.16
C PHE A 171 37.40 -12.28 -5.56
N VAL A 172 36.14 -11.90 -5.71
CA VAL A 172 35.43 -11.90 -7.00
C VAL A 172 36.11 -11.03 -8.05
N LYS A 173 36.66 -9.88 -7.65
CA LYS A 173 37.38 -9.00 -8.59
C LYS A 173 38.70 -9.55 -9.07
N ASN A 174 39.38 -10.37 -8.26
CA ASN A 174 40.74 -10.82 -8.54
C ASN A 174 40.80 -12.26 -9.09
N PHE A 175 39.74 -13.06 -8.90
CA PHE A 175 39.77 -14.52 -9.17
C PHE A 175 38.54 -14.98 -9.94
N GLU A 176 38.33 -14.39 -11.12
CA GLU A 176 37.16 -14.66 -11.96
C GLU A 176 37.12 -16.14 -12.46
N ASP A 177 38.29 -16.75 -12.59
CA ASP A 177 38.48 -18.16 -13.03
C ASP A 177 38.52 -19.17 -11.88
N ALA A 178 38.34 -18.75 -10.63
CA ALA A 178 38.31 -19.64 -9.48
C ALA A 178 37.06 -20.55 -9.46
N GLU A 179 37.23 -21.78 -8.97
CA GLU A 179 36.09 -22.71 -8.76
C GLU A 179 35.07 -22.15 -7.79
N ASP A 180 35.53 -21.41 -6.78
CA ASP A 180 34.70 -20.78 -5.74
C ASP A 180 34.11 -19.41 -6.15
N PHE A 181 34.35 -18.96 -7.40
CA PHE A 181 33.91 -17.63 -7.87
C PHE A 181 32.41 -17.42 -7.72
N LEU A 182 31.58 -18.37 -8.15
CA LEU A 182 30.12 -18.23 -8.06
C LEU A 182 29.64 -18.23 -6.61
N LEU A 183 30.25 -19.04 -5.76
CA LEU A 183 29.94 -19.07 -4.34
C LEU A 183 30.35 -17.75 -3.66
N ALA A 184 31.56 -17.28 -3.93
CA ALA A 184 32.05 -15.98 -3.42
C ALA A 184 31.14 -14.82 -3.88
N LYS A 185 30.71 -14.86 -5.14
CA LYS A 185 29.79 -13.84 -5.68
C LYS A 185 28.46 -13.88 -4.96
N SER A 186 27.89 -15.06 -4.74
CA SER A 186 26.63 -15.22 -4.01
C SER A 186 26.74 -14.71 -2.57
N LEU A 187 27.83 -15.06 -1.87
CA LEU A 187 28.08 -14.59 -0.50
C LEU A 187 28.33 -13.06 -0.43
N TYR A 188 29.04 -12.52 -1.41
CA TYR A 188 29.20 -11.07 -1.57
C TYR A 188 27.86 -10.36 -1.69
N GLU A 189 27.01 -10.84 -2.60
CA GLU A 189 25.70 -10.25 -2.88
C GLU A 189 24.78 -10.35 -1.65
N GLU A 190 24.78 -11.50 -0.97
CA GLU A 190 23.98 -11.74 0.24
C GLU A 190 24.41 -10.82 1.40
N LEU A 191 25.72 -10.78 1.70
CA LEU A 191 26.23 -9.98 2.82
C LEU A 191 26.12 -8.47 2.53
N LEU A 192 26.33 -8.06 1.27
CA LEU A 192 26.12 -6.68 0.86
C LEU A 192 24.65 -6.28 1.05
N PHE A 193 23.73 -7.11 0.61
CA PHE A 193 22.30 -6.90 0.81
C PHE A 193 21.98 -6.76 2.31
N LYS A 194 22.40 -7.72 3.14
CA LYS A 194 22.17 -7.70 4.59
C LYS A 194 22.74 -6.46 5.27
N ASP A 195 23.96 -6.06 4.90
CA ASP A 195 24.63 -4.88 5.48
C ASP A 195 23.92 -3.59 5.12
N LYS A 196 23.63 -3.39 3.83
CA LYS A 196 23.06 -2.14 3.32
C LYS A 196 21.56 -1.96 3.59
N THR A 197 20.87 -3.06 3.90
CA THR A 197 19.44 -3.06 4.23
C THR A 197 19.17 -3.47 5.68
N SER A 198 20.17 -3.38 6.55
CA SER A 198 20.10 -3.84 7.94
C SER A 198 19.10 -3.06 8.78
N ASP A 199 18.90 -1.78 8.50
CA ASP A 199 17.91 -0.92 9.14
C ASP A 199 16.47 -1.19 8.62
N ARG A 200 16.36 -2.00 7.55
CA ARG A 200 15.11 -2.35 6.88
C ARG A 200 14.22 -1.15 6.51
N SER A 201 14.79 0.03 6.36
CA SER A 201 14.04 1.23 5.98
C SER A 201 13.75 1.28 4.48
N LEU A 202 12.65 1.94 4.11
CA LEU A 202 12.35 2.21 2.71
C LEU A 202 13.53 2.89 2.00
N GLN A 203 14.18 3.84 2.68
CA GLN A 203 15.31 4.57 2.14
C GLN A 203 16.50 3.65 1.83
N SER A 204 16.80 2.71 2.71
CA SER A 204 17.89 1.75 2.50
C SER A 204 17.58 0.79 1.35
N PHE A 205 16.36 0.29 1.23
CA PHE A 205 15.93 -0.58 0.13
C PHE A 205 16.00 0.14 -1.22
N GLU A 206 15.44 1.35 -1.29
CA GLU A 206 15.47 2.15 -2.51
C GLU A 206 16.89 2.52 -2.92
N LYS A 207 17.73 2.91 -1.97
CA LYS A 207 19.13 3.20 -2.21
C LYS A 207 19.89 1.96 -2.70
N PHE A 208 19.70 0.83 -2.04
CA PHE A 208 20.36 -0.41 -2.44
C PHE A 208 19.99 -0.82 -3.87
N LEU A 209 18.69 -0.77 -4.21
CA LEU A 209 18.21 -1.11 -5.55
C LEU A 209 18.76 -0.16 -6.62
N ASN A 210 18.88 1.12 -6.30
CA ASN A 210 19.43 2.13 -7.20
C ASN A 210 20.95 1.95 -7.41
N ASP A 211 21.70 1.63 -6.32
CA ASP A 211 23.14 1.43 -6.36
C ASP A 211 23.52 0.05 -6.97
N ASN A 212 22.61 -0.94 -6.93
CA ASN A 212 22.82 -2.32 -7.40
C ASN A 212 21.66 -2.78 -8.30
N PRO A 213 21.48 -2.23 -9.50
CA PRO A 213 20.32 -2.50 -10.36
C PRO A 213 20.22 -3.94 -10.83
N GLU A 214 21.34 -4.68 -10.90
CA GLU A 214 21.41 -6.08 -11.34
C GLU A 214 21.46 -7.07 -10.16
N THR A 215 21.08 -6.65 -8.97
CA THR A 215 21.08 -7.54 -7.79
C THR A 215 20.10 -8.70 -7.96
N PRO A 216 20.48 -9.93 -7.50
CA PRO A 216 19.54 -11.08 -7.50
C PRO A 216 18.38 -10.90 -6.51
N TYR A 217 18.47 -9.92 -5.61
CA TYR A 217 17.43 -9.61 -4.62
C TYR A 217 16.40 -8.57 -5.10
N ARG A 218 16.44 -8.21 -6.40
CA ARG A 218 15.54 -7.19 -6.99
C ARG A 218 14.08 -7.46 -6.67
N ASP A 219 13.58 -8.66 -6.95
CA ASP A 219 12.17 -9.00 -6.77
C ASP A 219 11.77 -8.95 -5.29
N SER A 220 12.64 -9.45 -4.41
CA SER A 220 12.43 -9.36 -2.96
C SER A 220 12.44 -7.91 -2.47
N LEU A 221 13.33 -7.07 -3.01
CA LEU A 221 13.38 -5.64 -2.67
C LEU A 221 12.15 -4.88 -3.18
N GLU A 222 11.73 -5.15 -4.42
CA GLU A 222 10.53 -4.54 -4.97
C GLU A 222 9.28 -4.94 -4.17
N LEU A 223 9.21 -6.18 -3.70
CA LEU A 223 8.16 -6.63 -2.78
C LEU A 223 8.24 -5.88 -1.44
N MET A 224 9.42 -5.78 -0.83
CA MET A 224 9.60 -5.04 0.43
C MET A 224 9.23 -3.56 0.26
N ILE A 225 9.67 -2.93 -0.83
CA ILE A 225 9.31 -1.56 -1.17
C ILE A 225 7.80 -1.43 -1.38
N PHE A 226 7.19 -2.37 -2.11
CA PHE A 226 5.75 -2.39 -2.30
C PHE A 226 5.00 -2.54 -0.97
N ASN A 227 5.50 -3.39 -0.08
CA ASN A 227 4.93 -3.54 1.26
C ASN A 227 4.89 -2.20 2.00
N PHE A 228 5.94 -1.38 1.94
CA PHE A 228 5.93 -0.04 2.54
C PHE A 228 4.85 0.89 1.98
N TYR A 229 4.56 0.80 0.69
CA TYR A 229 3.59 1.67 0.05
C TYR A 229 2.15 1.15 0.14
N GLY A 230 1.95 -0.15 0.23
CA GLY A 230 0.65 -0.82 0.14
C GLY A 230 0.09 -1.38 1.45
N GLN A 231 0.88 -1.40 2.53
CA GLN A 231 0.49 -2.04 3.80
C GLN A 231 -0.79 -1.46 4.39
N SER A 232 -0.89 -0.16 4.43
CA SER A 232 -1.96 0.57 5.11
C SER A 232 -3.03 1.12 4.20
N ASN A 233 -3.11 0.67 2.95
CA ASN A 233 -4.09 1.17 1.99
C ASN A 233 -4.13 2.71 1.84
N ASP A 234 -3.01 3.40 2.10
CA ASP A 234 -2.92 4.84 1.91
C ASP A 234 -2.82 5.20 0.42
N ILE A 235 -3.88 5.83 -0.10
CA ILE A 235 -3.97 6.27 -1.49
C ILE A 235 -2.77 7.12 -1.92
N LYS A 236 -2.25 7.99 -1.06
CA LYS A 236 -1.10 8.86 -1.39
C LYS A 236 0.18 8.05 -1.56
N LYS A 237 0.40 7.07 -0.68
CA LYS A 237 1.55 6.15 -0.75
C LYS A 237 1.46 5.26 -1.98
N ILE A 238 0.29 4.67 -2.24
CA ILE A 238 0.07 3.82 -3.41
C ILE A 238 0.31 4.59 -4.72
N LYS A 239 -0.20 5.81 -4.85
CA LYS A 239 0.09 6.71 -5.99
C LYS A 239 1.58 6.97 -6.16
N ARG A 240 2.30 7.18 -5.06
CA ARG A 240 3.74 7.40 -5.08
C ARG A 240 4.50 6.17 -5.57
N PHE A 241 4.10 4.96 -5.12
CA PHE A 241 4.66 3.70 -5.61
C PHE A 241 4.45 3.56 -7.13
N ILE A 242 3.21 3.69 -7.59
CA ILE A 242 2.86 3.59 -9.02
C ILE A 242 3.70 4.54 -9.88
N SER A 243 3.86 5.78 -9.43
CA SER A 243 4.66 6.79 -10.15
C SER A 243 6.15 6.47 -10.17
N LYS A 244 6.69 5.90 -9.10
CA LYS A 244 8.12 5.66 -8.93
C LYS A 244 8.58 4.33 -9.52
N TYR A 245 7.69 3.32 -9.53
CA TYR A 245 7.99 1.96 -9.97
C TYR A 245 7.07 1.49 -11.11
N PRO A 246 7.06 2.18 -12.27
CA PRO A 246 6.13 1.89 -13.37
C PRO A 246 6.39 0.55 -14.07
N ASN A 247 7.49 -0.12 -13.78
CA ASN A 247 7.85 -1.43 -14.35
C ASN A 247 7.87 -2.56 -13.31
N SER A 248 7.40 -2.31 -12.09
CA SER A 248 7.37 -3.33 -11.03
C SER A 248 6.33 -4.42 -11.34
N GLU A 249 6.63 -5.66 -10.97
CA GLU A 249 5.67 -6.77 -11.04
C GLU A 249 4.44 -6.53 -10.17
N HIS A 250 4.56 -5.73 -9.11
CA HIS A 250 3.47 -5.40 -8.20
C HIS A 250 2.57 -4.25 -8.70
N LEU A 251 2.91 -3.62 -9.84
CA LEU A 251 2.17 -2.47 -10.33
C LEU A 251 0.70 -2.77 -10.62
N HIS A 252 0.41 -3.94 -11.20
CA HIS A 252 -0.98 -4.32 -11.50
C HIS A 252 -1.82 -4.40 -10.21
N TYR A 253 -1.27 -4.98 -9.16
CA TYR A 253 -1.95 -5.06 -7.87
C TYR A 253 -2.07 -3.69 -7.20
N ALA A 254 -1.03 -2.84 -7.26
CA ALA A 254 -1.09 -1.47 -6.77
C ALA A 254 -2.18 -0.62 -7.46
N LEU A 255 -2.36 -0.79 -8.77
CA LEU A 255 -3.43 -0.14 -9.52
C LEU A 255 -4.82 -0.61 -9.07
N ASN A 256 -5.00 -1.90 -8.81
CA ASN A 256 -6.25 -2.44 -8.29
C ASN A 256 -6.54 -1.92 -6.87
N ILE A 257 -5.54 -1.91 -5.98
CA ILE A 257 -5.71 -1.32 -4.64
C ILE A 257 -6.10 0.15 -4.77
N LEU A 258 -5.39 0.94 -5.57
CA LEU A 258 -5.71 2.36 -5.76
C LEU A 258 -7.14 2.57 -6.25
N TYR A 259 -7.57 1.79 -7.23
CA TYR A 259 -8.91 1.88 -7.81
C TYR A 259 -10.01 1.63 -6.76
N HIS A 260 -9.93 0.51 -6.06
CA HIS A 260 -10.94 0.14 -5.07
C HIS A 260 -10.89 1.00 -3.80
N SER A 261 -9.70 1.45 -3.39
CA SER A 261 -9.54 2.32 -2.23
C SER A 261 -10.00 3.75 -2.47
N SER A 262 -10.01 4.18 -3.73
CA SER A 262 -10.53 5.50 -4.15
C SER A 262 -12.03 5.48 -4.45
N ASP A 263 -12.78 4.52 -3.96
CA ASP A 263 -14.20 4.35 -4.25
C ASP A 263 -14.50 4.38 -5.77
N ARG A 264 -13.58 3.80 -6.55
CA ARG A 264 -13.60 3.71 -8.03
C ARG A 264 -13.57 5.07 -8.74
N ASP A 265 -13.13 6.10 -8.07
CA ASP A 265 -12.97 7.42 -8.69
C ASP A 265 -11.73 7.45 -9.60
N PHE A 266 -11.94 7.54 -10.91
CA PHE A 266 -10.88 7.68 -11.90
C PHE A 266 -10.02 8.95 -11.71
N SER A 267 -10.51 9.96 -11.00
CA SER A 267 -9.72 11.14 -10.67
C SER A 267 -8.47 10.78 -9.84
N ALA A 268 -8.50 9.66 -9.10
CA ALA A 268 -7.36 9.14 -8.37
C ALA A 268 -6.13 8.87 -9.26
N PHE A 269 -6.34 8.57 -10.55
CA PHE A 269 -5.29 8.29 -11.52
C PHE A 269 -4.83 9.51 -12.31
N GLN A 270 -5.45 10.68 -12.08
CA GLN A 270 -5.02 11.92 -12.71
C GLN A 270 -3.57 12.25 -12.28
N ASN A 271 -2.76 12.68 -13.25
CA ASN A 271 -1.36 13.04 -13.06
C ASN A 271 -0.40 11.87 -12.75
N ILE A 272 -0.81 10.62 -12.91
CA ILE A 272 0.11 9.48 -12.86
C ILE A 272 0.56 9.15 -14.29
N GLU A 273 1.87 9.23 -14.54
CA GLU A 273 2.45 8.78 -15.80
C GLU A 273 2.49 7.24 -15.83
N LEU A 274 1.54 6.64 -16.51
CA LEU A 274 1.48 5.20 -16.72
C LEU A 274 1.99 4.82 -18.12
N GLY A 275 2.82 3.81 -18.20
CA GLY A 275 3.20 3.19 -19.46
C GLY A 275 1.97 2.64 -20.23
N LYS A 276 2.08 2.48 -21.56
CA LYS A 276 0.95 2.08 -22.41
C LYS A 276 0.26 0.78 -21.92
N ASN A 277 1.03 -0.21 -21.51
CA ASN A 277 0.51 -1.50 -21.05
C ASN A 277 -0.35 -1.38 -19.77
N PHE A 278 -0.09 -0.39 -18.93
CA PHE A 278 -0.83 -0.17 -17.70
C PHE A 278 -2.07 0.69 -17.88
N LYS A 279 -2.10 1.55 -18.89
CA LYS A 279 -3.35 2.21 -19.31
C LYS A 279 -4.38 1.20 -19.79
N ASP A 280 -3.92 0.17 -20.51
CA ASP A 280 -4.79 -0.92 -20.97
C ASP A 280 -5.30 -1.76 -19.77
N SER A 281 -4.45 -2.02 -18.77
CA SER A 281 -4.86 -2.71 -17.53
C SER A 281 -5.85 -1.88 -16.72
N LEU A 282 -5.63 -0.58 -16.62
CA LEU A 282 -6.54 0.33 -15.93
C LEU A 282 -7.89 0.41 -16.63
N LEU A 283 -7.88 0.50 -17.96
CA LEU A 283 -9.09 0.44 -18.77
C LEU A 283 -9.81 -0.92 -18.63
N ALA A 284 -9.07 -2.01 -18.45
CA ALA A 284 -9.66 -3.32 -18.18
C ALA A 284 -10.34 -3.36 -16.80
N ILE A 285 -9.69 -2.82 -15.76
CA ILE A 285 -10.28 -2.71 -14.43
C ILE A 285 -11.57 -1.89 -14.48
N SER A 286 -11.54 -0.73 -15.15
CA SER A 286 -12.72 0.13 -15.28
C SER A 286 -13.86 -0.48 -16.08
N LYS A 287 -13.53 -1.26 -17.10
CA LYS A 287 -14.55 -1.96 -17.90
C LYS A 287 -15.25 -3.05 -17.12
N ILE A 288 -14.56 -3.67 -16.16
CA ILE A 288 -15.16 -4.67 -15.27
C ILE A 288 -16.34 -4.04 -14.54
N ASP A 289 -16.20 -2.82 -14.04
CA ASP A 289 -17.23 -2.15 -13.25
C ASP A 289 -18.30 -1.43 -14.09
N SER A 290 -18.03 -1.18 -15.38
CA SER A 290 -18.96 -0.46 -16.25
C SER A 290 -19.96 -1.36 -16.96
N GLU A 291 -19.80 -2.70 -16.92
CA GLU A 291 -20.76 -3.62 -17.53
C GLU A 291 -21.89 -3.92 -16.55
N ASN A 292 -23.07 -3.36 -16.84
CA ASN A 292 -24.30 -3.65 -16.10
C ASN A 292 -24.83 -5.02 -16.54
N LEU A 293 -24.61 -6.01 -15.70
CA LEU A 293 -25.24 -7.33 -15.83
C LEU A 293 -26.46 -7.42 -14.92
N LEU A 294 -27.56 -7.92 -15.45
CA LEU A 294 -28.78 -8.18 -14.70
C LEU A 294 -28.94 -9.68 -14.51
N GLY A 295 -29.02 -10.12 -13.26
CA GLY A 295 -29.43 -11.49 -12.95
C GLY A 295 -30.92 -11.66 -13.20
N VAL A 296 -31.30 -12.64 -14.03
CA VAL A 296 -32.67 -12.98 -14.31
C VAL A 296 -32.96 -14.39 -13.81
N TYR A 297 -33.98 -14.53 -12.96
CA TYR A 297 -34.46 -15.81 -12.44
C TYR A 297 -35.65 -16.29 -13.29
N GLU A 298 -35.48 -17.42 -13.97
CA GLU A 298 -36.48 -18.02 -14.80
C GLU A 298 -36.36 -19.57 -14.78
N ASP A 299 -37.44 -20.30 -14.58
CA ASP A 299 -37.48 -21.77 -14.53
C ASP A 299 -36.48 -22.38 -13.49
N ASP A 300 -36.47 -21.83 -12.29
CA ASP A 300 -35.55 -22.19 -11.20
C ASP A 300 -34.04 -22.07 -11.53
N LYS A 301 -33.71 -21.23 -12.52
CA LYS A 301 -32.34 -20.97 -12.94
C LYS A 301 -32.05 -19.48 -13.00
N ILE A 302 -30.83 -19.12 -12.73
CA ILE A 302 -30.35 -17.75 -12.86
C ILE A 302 -29.43 -17.66 -14.09
N TYR A 303 -29.64 -16.64 -14.89
CA TYR A 303 -28.72 -16.26 -15.95
C TYR A 303 -28.53 -14.76 -15.98
N PHE A 304 -27.45 -14.35 -16.59
CA PHE A 304 -27.11 -12.95 -16.72
C PHE A 304 -27.47 -12.42 -18.08
N ILE A 305 -28.06 -11.24 -18.12
CA ILE A 305 -28.31 -10.48 -19.34
C ILE A 305 -27.53 -9.15 -19.28
N ASN A 306 -27.07 -8.68 -20.44
CA ASN A 306 -26.49 -7.36 -20.57
C ASN A 306 -27.58 -6.28 -20.73
N GLU A 307 -27.18 -5.01 -20.84
CA GLU A 307 -28.09 -3.87 -21.05
C GLU A 307 -28.98 -4.01 -22.33
N LYS A 308 -28.61 -4.86 -23.28
CA LYS A 308 -29.35 -5.12 -24.48
C LYS A 308 -30.35 -6.28 -24.31
N GLY A 309 -30.38 -6.95 -23.17
CA GLY A 309 -31.17 -8.13 -22.90
C GLY A 309 -30.61 -9.42 -23.50
N GLU A 310 -29.36 -9.43 -23.92
CA GLU A 310 -28.69 -10.62 -24.47
C GLU A 310 -28.21 -11.51 -23.32
N LYS A 311 -28.53 -12.81 -23.37
CA LYS A 311 -28.07 -13.80 -22.38
C LYS A 311 -26.56 -13.99 -22.50
N ILE A 312 -25.84 -13.81 -21.41
CA ILE A 312 -24.37 -13.92 -21.36
C ILE A 312 -23.93 -15.25 -20.76
N ILE A 313 -24.64 -15.74 -19.75
CA ILE A 313 -24.49 -17.12 -19.25
C ILE A 313 -25.83 -17.77 -19.24
N SER A 314 -25.93 -18.98 -19.81
CA SER A 314 -27.14 -19.82 -19.74
C SER A 314 -27.03 -20.73 -18.52
N GLY A 315 -28.05 -20.67 -17.67
CA GLY A 315 -28.12 -21.26 -16.36
C GLY A 315 -27.93 -22.76 -16.26
N GLN A 316 -26.70 -23.22 -16.15
CA GLN A 316 -26.38 -24.51 -15.57
C GLN A 316 -25.85 -24.41 -14.15
N ASP A 317 -25.42 -23.20 -13.76
CA ASP A 317 -24.82 -22.94 -12.48
C ASP A 317 -25.87 -22.30 -11.56
N GLU A 318 -26.05 -22.82 -10.36
CA GLU A 318 -26.92 -22.24 -9.36
C GLU A 318 -26.18 -21.08 -8.68
N LEU A 319 -26.81 -19.89 -8.65
CA LEU A 319 -26.28 -18.81 -7.82
C LEU A 319 -26.51 -19.12 -6.34
N MET A 320 -25.47 -19.02 -5.56
CA MET A 320 -25.55 -19.23 -4.13
C MET A 320 -26.49 -18.24 -3.46
N ASN A 321 -27.48 -18.82 -2.80
CA ASN A 321 -28.21 -18.36 -1.64
C ASN A 321 -29.06 -17.07 -1.72
N ASN A 322 -30.30 -17.20 -1.23
CA ASN A 322 -31.31 -16.14 -1.14
C ASN A 322 -30.86 -14.87 -0.37
N ASN A 323 -29.86 -14.96 0.51
CA ASN A 323 -29.31 -13.80 1.22
C ASN A 323 -28.43 -12.93 0.32
N ILE A 324 -27.79 -13.50 -0.67
CA ILE A 324 -26.95 -12.79 -1.65
C ILE A 324 -27.82 -12.07 -2.68
N LEU A 325 -28.98 -12.64 -3.04
CA LEU A 325 -29.94 -11.95 -3.91
C LEU A 325 -30.45 -10.64 -3.33
N CYS A 326 -30.49 -10.50 -2.01
CA CYS A 326 -30.84 -9.23 -1.35
C CYS A 326 -29.71 -8.20 -1.32
N SER A 327 -28.44 -8.63 -1.43
CA SER A 327 -27.25 -7.78 -1.50
C SER A 327 -26.72 -7.57 -2.93
N PHE A 328 -27.36 -8.13 -3.94
CA PHE A 328 -26.97 -8.04 -5.35
C PHE A 328 -26.93 -6.60 -5.89
N SER A 329 -27.63 -5.70 -5.26
CA SER A 329 -27.66 -4.30 -5.68
C SER A 329 -26.37 -3.52 -5.40
N ASP A 330 -25.53 -4.03 -4.48
CA ASP A 330 -24.35 -3.32 -4.01
C ASP A 330 -23.02 -4.06 -4.25
N SER A 331 -23.05 -5.34 -4.68
CA SER A 331 -21.82 -6.12 -4.87
C SER A 331 -21.34 -6.12 -6.33
N ASP A 332 -20.01 -5.98 -6.48
CA ASP A 332 -19.33 -5.96 -7.78
C ASP A 332 -18.97 -7.33 -8.30
N PHE A 333 -19.41 -8.36 -7.62
CA PHE A 333 -19.06 -9.73 -7.93
C PHE A 333 -20.28 -10.63 -7.84
N PHE A 334 -20.18 -11.77 -8.51
CA PHE A 334 -21.20 -12.82 -8.48
C PHE A 334 -20.62 -14.05 -7.81
N ILE A 335 -21.47 -14.77 -7.07
CA ILE A 335 -21.11 -16.01 -6.41
C ILE A 335 -21.87 -17.16 -7.10
N LEU A 336 -21.11 -18.11 -7.63
CA LEU A 336 -21.67 -19.35 -8.20
C LEU A 336 -21.27 -20.53 -7.32
N GLU A 337 -22.22 -21.40 -7.03
CA GLU A 337 -21.97 -22.69 -6.41
C GLU A 337 -22.05 -23.80 -7.45
N GLU A 338 -21.02 -24.63 -7.53
CA GLU A 338 -20.94 -25.75 -8.46
C GLU A 338 -20.29 -26.95 -7.73
N ASP A 339 -21.00 -28.06 -7.62
CA ASP A 339 -20.48 -29.34 -7.10
C ASP A 339 -19.65 -29.25 -5.78
N GLN A 340 -20.14 -28.58 -4.75
CA GLN A 340 -19.49 -28.32 -3.47
C GLN A 340 -18.30 -27.33 -3.53
N ASN A 341 -18.15 -26.61 -4.62
CA ASN A 341 -17.21 -25.49 -4.73
C ASN A 341 -17.98 -24.19 -4.95
N VAL A 342 -17.35 -23.10 -4.51
CA VAL A 342 -17.81 -21.75 -4.79
C VAL A 342 -16.83 -21.08 -5.74
N LYS A 343 -17.38 -20.35 -6.70
CA LYS A 343 -16.63 -19.45 -7.59
C LYS A 343 -17.12 -18.04 -7.37
N ILE A 344 -16.21 -17.12 -7.17
CA ILE A 344 -16.49 -15.68 -7.15
C ILE A 344 -16.05 -15.11 -8.50
N LEU A 345 -16.94 -14.44 -9.18
CA LEU A 345 -16.75 -13.89 -10.52
C LEU A 345 -16.87 -12.37 -10.47
N ASN A 346 -16.03 -11.64 -11.19
CA ASN A 346 -16.24 -10.23 -11.40
C ASN A 346 -17.39 -9.96 -12.41
N ARG A 347 -17.74 -8.70 -12.67
CA ARG A 347 -18.81 -8.32 -13.59
C ARG A 347 -18.56 -8.72 -15.05
N GLN A 348 -17.33 -9.05 -15.45
CA GLN A 348 -17.01 -9.64 -16.75
C GLN A 348 -17.04 -11.17 -16.73
N LEU A 349 -17.49 -11.76 -15.62
CA LEU A 349 -17.61 -13.20 -15.40
C LEU A 349 -16.25 -13.93 -15.37
N ASN A 350 -15.17 -13.20 -15.10
CA ASN A 350 -13.87 -13.80 -14.84
C ASN A 350 -13.80 -14.28 -13.38
N ILE A 351 -13.29 -15.49 -13.18
CA ILE A 351 -13.11 -16.05 -11.84
C ILE A 351 -12.04 -15.26 -11.11
N ILE A 352 -12.40 -14.64 -9.98
CA ILE A 352 -11.48 -14.00 -9.04
C ILE A 352 -11.11 -14.91 -7.87
N TYR A 353 -11.97 -15.86 -7.55
CA TYR A 353 -11.70 -16.89 -6.54
C TYR A 353 -12.44 -18.18 -6.87
N SER A 354 -11.86 -19.33 -6.49
CA SER A 354 -12.52 -20.64 -6.50
C SER A 354 -12.02 -21.44 -5.29
N GLY A 355 -12.97 -21.98 -4.53
CA GLY A 355 -12.69 -22.73 -3.31
C GLY A 355 -13.86 -23.61 -2.89
N PRO A 356 -13.79 -24.28 -1.74
CA PRO A 356 -14.91 -25.05 -1.20
C PRO A 356 -16.09 -24.13 -0.86
N VAL A 357 -17.27 -24.71 -0.68
CA VAL A 357 -18.47 -23.96 -0.23
C VAL A 357 -18.18 -23.29 1.11
N ALA A 358 -18.43 -22.00 1.17
CA ALA A 358 -18.24 -21.17 2.35
C ALA A 358 -19.56 -20.98 3.10
N ASN A 359 -19.48 -20.71 4.41
CA ASN A 359 -20.64 -20.39 5.22
C ASN A 359 -21.18 -18.99 4.89
N TYR A 360 -20.28 -18.05 4.58
CA TYR A 360 -20.62 -16.66 4.30
C TYR A 360 -19.58 -16.02 3.39
N ILE A 361 -20.03 -15.15 2.49
CA ILE A 361 -19.15 -14.37 1.61
C ILE A 361 -19.66 -12.93 1.63
N GLU A 362 -18.76 -11.99 1.90
CA GLU A 362 -19.10 -10.58 2.10
C GLU A 362 -18.07 -9.67 1.46
N ASP A 363 -18.53 -8.59 0.84
CA ASP A 363 -17.72 -7.44 0.48
C ASP A 363 -17.47 -6.60 1.73
N ILE A 364 -16.26 -6.63 2.25
CA ILE A 364 -15.90 -5.83 3.44
C ILE A 364 -15.38 -4.44 3.09
N GLY A 365 -15.44 -4.07 1.80
CA GLY A 365 -15.01 -2.77 1.33
C GLY A 365 -13.58 -2.73 0.80
N LYS A 366 -13.22 -1.60 0.17
CA LYS A 366 -11.87 -1.31 -0.36
C LYS A 366 -11.28 -2.40 -1.26
N GLY A 367 -12.17 -3.13 -1.96
CA GLY A 367 -11.79 -4.21 -2.87
C GLY A 367 -11.54 -5.56 -2.20
N LEU A 368 -11.83 -5.71 -0.93
CA LEU A 368 -11.65 -6.95 -0.19
C LEU A 368 -12.96 -7.74 -0.06
N ILE A 369 -12.88 -9.02 -0.32
CA ILE A 369 -13.95 -9.99 -0.13
C ILE A 369 -13.54 -10.92 0.99
N LYS A 370 -14.37 -11.02 2.00
CA LYS A 370 -14.28 -11.98 3.11
C LYS A 370 -15.00 -13.27 2.72
N ILE A 371 -14.35 -14.41 2.90
CA ILE A 371 -14.90 -15.74 2.69
C ILE A 371 -14.76 -16.50 3.99
N LEU A 372 -15.89 -16.76 4.63
CA LEU A 372 -15.94 -17.35 5.96
C LEU A 372 -16.31 -18.84 5.86
N TYR A 373 -15.50 -19.67 6.48
CA TYR A 373 -15.72 -21.09 6.70
C TYR A 373 -15.95 -21.36 8.19
N GLU A 374 -16.16 -22.63 8.57
CA GLU A 374 -16.43 -22.98 9.96
C GLU A 374 -15.35 -22.54 10.94
N ASN A 375 -14.07 -22.66 10.55
CA ASN A 375 -12.91 -22.31 11.38
C ASN A 375 -11.80 -21.63 10.57
N ARG A 376 -12.10 -21.00 9.46
CA ARG A 376 -11.14 -20.35 8.59
C ARG A 376 -11.75 -19.14 7.91
N VAL A 377 -10.95 -18.11 7.77
CA VAL A 377 -11.26 -16.92 6.97
C VAL A 377 -10.26 -16.78 5.83
N ASP A 378 -10.76 -16.62 4.61
CA ASP A 378 -9.97 -16.18 3.47
C ASP A 378 -10.36 -14.73 3.14
N ILE A 379 -9.36 -13.87 2.99
CA ILE A 379 -9.54 -12.51 2.46
C ILE A 379 -8.95 -12.48 1.07
N VAL A 380 -9.79 -12.14 0.10
CA VAL A 380 -9.43 -12.09 -1.32
C VAL A 380 -9.67 -10.69 -1.85
N HIS A 381 -8.68 -10.11 -2.52
CA HIS A 381 -8.87 -8.85 -3.22
C HIS A 381 -9.59 -9.11 -4.56
N LYS A 382 -10.46 -8.20 -5.00
CA LYS A 382 -11.22 -8.29 -6.27
C LYS A 382 -10.35 -8.47 -7.52
N SER A 383 -9.05 -8.22 -7.43
CA SER A 383 -8.06 -8.59 -8.46
C SER A 383 -7.77 -10.10 -8.56
N GLY A 384 -8.31 -10.92 -7.67
CA GLY A 384 -8.02 -12.35 -7.56
C GLY A 384 -6.85 -12.70 -6.65
N LYS A 385 -6.22 -11.70 -6.01
CA LYS A 385 -5.12 -11.97 -5.07
C LYS A 385 -5.68 -12.40 -3.72
N ILE A 386 -5.25 -13.56 -3.23
CA ILE A 386 -5.49 -13.98 -1.85
C ILE A 386 -4.57 -13.14 -0.97
N VAL A 387 -5.16 -12.29 -0.12
CA VAL A 387 -4.47 -11.43 0.84
C VAL A 387 -4.11 -12.24 2.07
N TYR A 388 -5.06 -13.03 2.56
CA TYR A 388 -4.88 -13.86 3.73
C TYR A 388 -5.72 -15.15 3.64
N SER A 389 -5.23 -16.22 4.24
CA SER A 389 -5.97 -17.46 4.46
C SER A 389 -5.48 -18.11 5.76
N GLY A 390 -6.33 -18.26 6.75
CA GLY A 390 -5.93 -18.81 8.06
C GLY A 390 -7.10 -19.09 9.01
N GLU A 391 -6.75 -19.62 10.17
CA GLU A 391 -7.67 -20.05 11.20
C GLU A 391 -8.14 -18.87 12.06
N TYR A 392 -9.21 -18.21 11.62
CA TYR A 392 -9.92 -17.16 12.34
C TYR A 392 -11.42 -17.38 12.19
N ASN A 393 -12.21 -16.79 13.09
CA ASN A 393 -13.66 -16.90 13.10
C ASN A 393 -14.33 -15.81 12.28
N ASP A 394 -13.73 -14.62 12.22
CA ASP A 394 -14.22 -13.50 11.44
C ASP A 394 -13.09 -12.50 11.09
N ALA A 395 -13.40 -11.53 10.23
CA ALA A 395 -12.51 -10.44 9.86
C ALA A 395 -13.28 -9.17 9.52
N TYR A 396 -12.72 -8.00 9.89
CA TYR A 396 -13.31 -6.68 9.72
C TYR A 396 -12.27 -5.69 9.22
N LEU A 397 -12.71 -4.58 8.62
CA LEU A 397 -11.83 -3.44 8.33
C LEU A 397 -11.78 -2.49 9.52
N VAL A 398 -10.59 -2.00 9.82
CA VAL A 398 -10.35 -0.91 10.77
C VAL A 398 -9.82 0.29 9.99
N ASP A 399 -10.51 1.43 10.09
CA ASP A 399 -10.20 2.70 9.43
C ASP A 399 -9.98 2.57 7.92
N ASP A 400 -10.65 1.60 7.28
CA ASP A 400 -10.47 1.27 5.84
C ASP A 400 -9.00 0.97 5.44
N ARG A 401 -8.10 0.77 6.41
CA ARG A 401 -6.64 0.69 6.22
C ARG A 401 -6.01 -0.59 6.71
N PHE A 402 -6.62 -1.28 7.66
CA PHE A 402 -6.12 -2.51 8.25
C PHE A 402 -7.22 -3.56 8.34
N ILE A 403 -6.80 -4.83 8.47
CA ILE A 403 -7.71 -5.97 8.61
C ILE A 403 -7.58 -6.49 10.04
N LEU A 404 -8.68 -6.53 10.77
CA LEU A 404 -8.79 -7.10 12.09
C LEU A 404 -9.36 -8.51 11.99
N PHE A 405 -8.64 -9.50 12.46
CA PHE A 405 -9.10 -10.89 12.52
C PHE A 405 -9.50 -11.26 13.95
N GLU A 406 -10.63 -11.95 14.06
CA GLU A 406 -11.19 -12.43 15.31
C GLU A 406 -11.02 -13.94 15.46
N SER A 407 -10.60 -14.41 16.67
CA SER A 407 -10.52 -15.81 17.04
C SER A 407 -10.82 -15.95 18.55
N GLU A 408 -11.86 -16.70 18.91
CA GLU A 408 -12.24 -16.98 20.30
C GLU A 408 -12.34 -15.70 21.18
N GLU A 409 -13.02 -14.68 20.67
CA GLU A 409 -13.16 -13.35 21.31
C GLU A 409 -11.83 -12.62 21.51
N LYS A 410 -10.85 -12.88 20.66
CA LYS A 410 -9.54 -12.23 20.63
C LYS A 410 -9.23 -11.74 19.23
N TYR A 411 -8.46 -10.66 19.13
CA TYR A 411 -8.22 -9.96 17.89
C TYR A 411 -6.74 -9.89 17.53
N SER A 412 -6.47 -9.92 16.23
CA SER A 412 -5.13 -9.71 15.65
C SER A 412 -5.23 -8.74 14.48
N LEU A 413 -4.35 -7.77 14.45
CA LEU A 413 -4.32 -6.74 13.39
C LEU A 413 -3.35 -7.12 12.28
N TYR A 414 -3.80 -6.98 11.04
CA TYR A 414 -3.05 -7.28 9.83
C TYR A 414 -3.03 -6.09 8.85
N THR A 415 -1.99 -6.04 8.06
CA THR A 415 -1.88 -5.08 6.96
C THR A 415 -2.79 -5.49 5.80
N PHE A 416 -3.00 -4.57 4.85
CA PHE A 416 -3.73 -4.83 3.60
C PHE A 416 -3.03 -5.84 2.66
N LEU A 417 -1.79 -6.21 2.98
CA LEU A 417 -1.03 -7.22 2.24
C LEU A 417 -0.99 -8.58 2.96
N GLY A 418 -1.70 -8.70 4.10
CA GLY A 418 -1.83 -9.94 4.85
C GLY A 418 -0.69 -10.22 5.84
N GLU A 419 0.10 -9.19 6.18
CA GLU A 419 1.16 -9.30 7.19
C GLU A 419 0.66 -8.84 8.56
N ARG A 420 1.01 -9.56 9.61
CA ARG A 420 0.61 -9.21 10.98
C ARG A 420 1.32 -7.94 11.45
N VAL A 421 0.54 -6.99 11.98
CA VAL A 421 1.06 -5.69 12.44
C VAL A 421 1.76 -5.81 13.79
N PHE A 422 1.14 -6.52 14.74
CA PHE A 422 1.67 -6.75 16.08
C PHE A 422 1.86 -8.23 16.34
N ASP A 423 2.91 -8.63 17.06
CA ASP A 423 3.05 -9.96 17.62
C ASP A 423 2.33 -10.06 18.96
N LEU A 424 1.12 -9.52 19.03
CA LEU A 424 0.25 -9.45 20.19
C LEU A 424 -1.17 -9.87 19.79
N ILE A 425 -1.93 -10.30 20.77
CA ILE A 425 -3.35 -10.61 20.67
C ILE A 425 -4.08 -9.64 21.57
N PHE A 426 -5.14 -9.03 21.06
CA PHE A 426 -5.96 -8.05 21.74
C PHE A 426 -7.25 -8.70 22.22
N TYR A 427 -7.83 -8.20 23.31
CA TYR A 427 -9.11 -8.65 23.85
C TYR A 427 -10.27 -7.84 23.31
N ASP A 428 -10.03 -6.58 22.96
CA ASP A 428 -10.96 -5.79 22.17
C ASP A 428 -10.19 -4.82 21.28
N VAL A 429 -10.81 -4.42 20.17
CA VAL A 429 -10.29 -3.42 19.24
C VAL A 429 -11.46 -2.62 18.67
N PHE A 430 -11.46 -1.34 18.90
CA PHE A 430 -12.53 -0.46 18.43
C PHE A 430 -11.97 0.87 17.92
N GLN A 431 -12.78 1.59 17.19
CA GLN A 431 -12.39 2.84 16.54
C GLN A 431 -13.30 3.96 17.01
N GLU A 432 -12.68 5.07 17.40
CA GLU A 432 -13.34 6.32 17.72
C GLU A 432 -12.75 7.43 16.85
N GLY A 433 -13.50 7.82 15.82
CA GLY A 433 -13.02 8.79 14.82
C GLY A 433 -11.71 8.34 14.17
N SER A 434 -10.66 9.15 14.30
CA SER A 434 -9.30 8.83 13.80
C SER A 434 -8.52 7.89 14.70
N PHE A 435 -8.99 7.61 15.90
CA PHE A 435 -8.25 6.81 16.89
C PHE A 435 -8.64 5.35 16.85
N ILE A 436 -7.64 4.48 17.00
CA ILE A 436 -7.80 3.04 17.13
C ILE A 436 -7.35 2.67 18.53
N LEU A 437 -8.24 1.99 19.27
CA LEU A 437 -8.04 1.58 20.65
C LEU A 437 -7.93 0.07 20.70
N PHE A 438 -6.91 -0.42 21.35
CA PHE A 438 -6.65 -1.83 21.59
C PHE A 438 -6.70 -2.11 23.07
N GLU A 439 -7.48 -3.08 23.48
CA GLU A 439 -7.60 -3.50 24.87
C GLU A 439 -6.86 -4.82 25.10
N ASN A 440 -6.14 -4.93 26.22
CA ASN A 440 -5.48 -6.16 26.63
C ASN A 440 -6.32 -6.95 27.64
N GLU A 441 -5.85 -8.13 28.07
CA GLU A 441 -6.51 -9.01 29.04
C GLU A 441 -6.79 -8.35 30.41
N GLU A 442 -6.03 -7.30 30.74
CA GLU A 442 -6.17 -6.57 32.02
C GLU A 442 -7.14 -5.38 31.91
N GLY A 443 -7.76 -5.16 30.75
CA GLY A 443 -8.62 -4.01 30.48
C GLY A 443 -7.85 -2.71 30.28
N LYS A 444 -6.55 -2.76 30.06
CA LYS A 444 -5.74 -1.58 29.74
C LYS A 444 -5.75 -1.30 28.26
N LEU A 445 -5.74 -0.01 27.91
CA LEU A 445 -5.80 0.48 26.55
C LEU A 445 -4.41 0.88 26.02
N PHE A 446 -4.18 0.55 24.75
CA PHE A 446 -3.20 1.15 23.88
C PHE A 446 -3.95 1.95 22.80
N VAL A 447 -3.62 3.22 22.63
CA VAL A 447 -4.30 4.11 21.70
C VAL A 447 -3.33 4.60 20.65
N THR A 448 -3.75 4.60 19.40
CA THR A 448 -2.96 5.05 18.26
C THR A 448 -3.88 5.56 17.14
N THR A 449 -3.29 5.92 16.00
CA THR A 449 -4.03 6.25 14.77
C THR A 449 -3.50 5.42 13.61
N SER A 450 -4.27 5.28 12.53
CA SER A 450 -3.82 4.55 11.34
C SER A 450 -2.55 5.15 10.73
N ASP A 451 -2.41 6.48 10.74
CA ASP A 451 -1.20 7.15 10.24
C ASP A 451 0.01 6.81 11.11
N LYS A 452 -0.17 6.79 12.43
CA LYS A 452 0.90 6.43 13.36
C LYS A 452 1.29 4.97 13.28
N LEU A 453 0.30 4.08 13.23
CA LEU A 453 0.54 2.66 12.96
C LEU A 453 1.35 2.44 11.69
N ASP A 454 0.97 3.15 10.63
CA ASP A 454 1.63 3.05 9.34
C ASP A 454 3.09 3.57 9.38
N GLU A 455 3.36 4.64 10.13
CA GLU A 455 4.73 5.09 10.39
C GLU A 455 5.52 4.07 11.22
N ASP A 456 4.92 3.49 12.24
CA ASP A 456 5.57 2.51 13.11
C ASP A 456 5.86 1.19 12.39
N ILE A 457 4.98 0.73 11.51
CA ILE A 457 5.21 -0.41 10.62
C ILE A 457 6.40 -0.12 9.70
N LEU A 458 6.47 1.08 9.10
CA LEU A 458 7.58 1.51 8.27
C LEU A 458 8.91 1.48 9.01
N ASN A 459 8.91 1.81 10.30
CA ASN A 459 10.09 1.80 11.17
C ASN A 459 10.35 0.44 11.82
N LEU A 460 9.58 -0.59 11.47
CA LEU A 460 9.70 -2.00 11.90
C LEU A 460 9.56 -2.28 13.40
N SER A 461 8.89 -1.43 14.12
CA SER A 461 8.71 -1.67 15.55
C SER A 461 7.42 -1.05 16.08
N PRO A 462 6.24 -1.46 15.60
CA PRO A 462 5.02 -1.09 16.29
C PRO A 462 5.09 -1.67 17.71
N LYS A 463 5.10 -0.78 18.70
CA LYS A 463 5.11 -1.15 20.13
C LYS A 463 3.78 -0.72 20.70
N ALA A 464 2.96 -1.69 21.03
CA ALA A 464 1.78 -1.45 21.84
C ALA A 464 2.19 -1.18 23.29
N ASN A 465 1.75 -0.07 23.84
CA ASN A 465 2.02 0.32 25.23
C ASN A 465 0.67 0.50 25.96
N PHE A 466 0.24 -0.53 26.65
CA PHE A 466 -1.03 -0.57 27.39
C PHE A 466 -0.88 0.14 28.74
N ILE A 467 -1.16 1.44 28.76
CA ILE A 467 -0.99 2.28 29.95
C ILE A 467 -2.25 3.00 30.42
N TYR A 468 -3.28 3.07 29.58
CA TYR A 468 -4.49 3.81 29.90
C TYR A 468 -5.56 2.89 30.46
N ASP A 469 -6.37 3.44 31.39
CA ASP A 469 -7.48 2.74 32.06
C ASP A 469 -8.82 3.01 31.40
N ASP A 470 -8.95 4.22 30.79
CA ASP A 470 -10.20 4.71 30.22
C ASP A 470 -9.89 5.82 29.22
N TYR A 471 -10.91 6.25 28.48
CA TYR A 471 -10.80 7.34 27.52
C TYR A 471 -12.11 8.14 27.41
N GLU A 472 -11.98 9.36 26.92
CA GLU A 472 -13.11 10.18 26.46
C GLU A 472 -12.82 10.69 25.05
N TYR A 473 -13.68 10.33 24.11
CA TYR A 473 -13.59 10.78 22.73
C TYR A 473 -14.29 12.11 22.54
N PHE A 474 -13.59 13.13 22.05
CA PHE A 474 -14.17 14.45 21.79
C PHE A 474 -14.52 14.65 20.32
N ASP A 475 -13.62 14.33 19.42
CA ASP A 475 -13.81 14.45 17.98
C ASP A 475 -12.68 13.70 17.22
N ASP A 476 -12.76 13.70 15.88
CA ASP A 476 -11.80 12.99 15.01
C ASP A 476 -10.34 13.41 15.20
N ASN A 477 -10.08 14.51 15.90
CA ASN A 477 -8.74 15.02 16.11
C ASN A 477 -8.27 14.95 17.56
N ASN A 478 -9.14 14.65 18.52
CA ASN A 478 -8.78 14.79 19.94
C ASN A 478 -9.43 13.70 20.80
N ILE A 479 -8.61 13.08 21.64
CA ILE A 479 -9.01 12.07 22.62
C ILE A 479 -8.36 12.37 23.98
N LEU A 480 -9.13 12.26 25.04
CA LEU A 480 -8.63 12.30 26.42
C LEU A 480 -8.44 10.89 26.95
N LEU A 481 -7.28 10.61 27.49
CA LEU A 481 -6.88 9.31 27.99
C LEU A 481 -6.61 9.38 29.47
N PHE A 482 -7.10 8.41 30.22
CA PHE A 482 -6.98 8.32 31.67
C PHE A 482 -6.02 7.19 32.04
N SER A 483 -5.12 7.46 32.97
CA SER A 483 -4.28 6.44 33.61
C SER A 483 -4.27 6.69 35.12
N GLU A 484 -3.76 5.72 35.90
CA GLU A 484 -3.71 5.84 37.39
C GLU A 484 -3.00 7.13 37.86
N GLU A 485 -2.07 7.67 37.08
CA GLU A 485 -1.24 8.79 37.49
C GLU A 485 -1.60 10.12 36.78
N LYS A 486 -2.31 10.09 35.64
CA LYS A 486 -2.51 11.29 34.81
C LYS A 486 -3.62 11.14 33.77
N GLU A 487 -4.15 12.29 33.39
CA GLU A 487 -5.01 12.48 32.22
C GLU A 487 -4.19 13.09 31.07
N GLU A 488 -4.34 12.58 29.87
CA GLU A 488 -3.58 13.02 28.69
C GLU A 488 -4.50 13.31 27.53
N LEU A 489 -4.50 14.54 27.05
CA LEU A 489 -5.23 14.93 25.84
C LEU A 489 -4.28 14.86 24.65
N LEU A 490 -4.61 13.99 23.71
CA LEU A 490 -3.85 13.76 22.49
C LEU A 490 -4.61 14.21 21.24
N ASN A 491 -3.89 14.71 20.25
CA ASN A 491 -4.46 14.94 18.93
C ASN A 491 -4.29 13.71 18.03
N SER A 492 -4.88 13.77 16.82
CA SER A 492 -4.77 12.70 15.81
C SER A 492 -3.33 12.44 15.30
N GLU A 493 -2.38 13.34 15.57
CA GLU A 493 -0.96 13.13 15.33
C GLU A 493 -0.25 12.47 16.54
N MET A 494 -1.03 12.10 17.59
CA MET A 494 -0.54 11.55 18.87
C MET A 494 0.40 12.52 19.62
N ASN A 495 0.19 13.83 19.42
CA ASN A 495 0.89 14.86 20.18
C ASN A 495 0.04 15.33 21.35
N TYR A 496 0.67 15.61 22.47
CA TYR A 496 -0.01 16.21 23.62
C TYR A 496 -0.48 17.64 23.31
N ILE A 497 -1.77 17.90 23.51
CA ILE A 497 -2.35 19.24 23.33
C ILE A 497 -2.30 20.01 24.64
N ILE A 498 -2.61 19.38 25.74
CA ILE A 498 -2.63 20.00 27.08
C ILE A 498 -1.91 19.09 28.06
N SER A 499 -1.02 19.67 28.85
CA SER A 499 -0.37 19.02 29.97
C SER A 499 -1.39 18.71 31.08
N PRO A 500 -1.28 17.59 31.76
CA PRO A 500 -2.29 17.10 32.69
C PRO A 500 -2.52 18.07 33.84
N ASP A 501 -3.71 18.63 33.89
CA ASP A 501 -4.27 19.37 35.03
C ASP A 501 -5.65 18.75 35.31
N PRO A 502 -6.04 18.45 36.55
CA PRO A 502 -7.26 17.71 36.88
C PRO A 502 -8.56 18.49 36.67
N GLN A 503 -8.65 19.29 35.62
CA GLN A 503 -9.84 20.04 35.26
C GLN A 503 -10.50 19.37 34.06
N LEU A 504 -11.82 19.24 34.09
CA LEU A 504 -12.57 18.73 32.96
C LEU A 504 -12.34 19.64 31.74
N ILE A 505 -11.74 19.07 30.70
CA ILE A 505 -11.41 19.79 29.45
C ILE A 505 -12.37 19.29 28.37
N GLU A 506 -13.17 20.20 27.83
CA GLU A 506 -14.08 19.91 26.73
C GLU A 506 -13.69 20.71 25.49
N LYS A 507 -13.71 20.05 24.33
CA LYS A 507 -13.55 20.74 23.06
C LYS A 507 -14.90 21.22 22.52
N ASN A 508 -14.87 22.38 21.92
CA ASN A 508 -16.00 22.95 21.20
C ASN A 508 -15.51 23.48 19.84
N SER A 509 -16.43 24.00 19.04
CA SER A 509 -16.16 24.47 17.67
C SER A 509 -15.10 25.59 17.57
N PHE A 510 -14.67 26.21 18.67
CA PHE A 510 -13.78 27.38 18.68
C PHE A 510 -12.57 27.27 19.58
N GLY A 511 -12.38 26.13 20.22
CA GLY A 511 -11.27 25.90 21.13
C GLY A 511 -11.69 25.01 22.29
N TRP A 512 -11.07 25.20 23.43
CA TRP A 512 -11.26 24.35 24.59
C TRP A 512 -11.91 25.11 25.72
N THR A 513 -12.77 24.44 26.44
CA THR A 513 -13.26 24.94 27.75
C THR A 513 -12.62 24.10 28.83
N SER A 514 -12.22 24.79 29.92
CA SER A 514 -11.73 24.16 31.12
C SER A 514 -12.73 24.41 32.23
N SER A 515 -13.38 23.36 32.73
CA SER A 515 -14.37 23.44 33.79
C SER A 515 -13.77 23.12 35.15
N SER A 516 -14.07 23.92 36.15
CA SER A 516 -13.69 23.74 37.56
C SER A 516 -14.87 24.02 38.47
N ASP A 517 -14.73 23.74 39.77
CA ASP A 517 -15.72 24.06 40.81
C ASP A 517 -16.09 25.56 40.86
N PHE A 518 -15.29 26.42 40.26
CA PHE A 518 -15.48 27.87 40.23
C PHE A 518 -16.14 28.38 38.93
N GLY A 519 -16.35 27.51 37.94
CA GLY A 519 -16.93 27.87 36.64
C GLY A 519 -16.08 27.43 35.46
N ILE A 520 -16.54 27.79 34.27
CA ILE A 520 -15.96 27.39 32.98
C ILE A 520 -15.10 28.54 32.44
N ARG A 521 -13.87 28.23 32.03
CA ARG A 521 -12.95 29.14 31.31
C ARG A 521 -12.87 28.76 29.87
N ILE A 522 -12.56 29.71 29.02
CA ILE A 522 -12.36 29.50 27.60
C ILE A 522 -10.88 29.61 27.28
N VAL A 523 -10.35 28.64 26.54
CA VAL A 523 -8.99 28.66 26.02
C VAL A 523 -9.09 28.67 24.51
N THR A 524 -9.09 29.85 23.90
CA THR A 524 -9.15 30.03 22.45
C THR A 524 -8.41 31.30 22.04
N ASP A 525 -7.72 31.24 20.89
CA ASP A 525 -7.05 32.40 20.30
C ASP A 525 -8.01 33.29 19.48
N GLN A 526 -9.27 32.89 19.33
CA GLN A 526 -10.23 33.54 18.42
C GLN A 526 -11.11 34.59 19.10
N LEU A 527 -11.24 34.57 20.43
CA LEU A 527 -12.05 35.52 21.19
C LEU A 527 -11.19 36.27 22.23
N SER A 528 -11.33 37.56 22.29
CA SER A 528 -10.66 38.42 23.29
C SER A 528 -11.34 38.38 24.68
N ILE A 529 -11.78 37.19 25.09
CA ILE A 529 -12.33 36.98 26.43
C ILE A 529 -11.17 36.81 27.39
N PRO A 530 -11.06 37.65 28.45
CA PRO A 530 -9.98 37.46 29.42
C PRO A 530 -10.01 36.07 30.04
N PHE A 531 -8.87 35.41 30.13
CA PHE A 531 -8.73 34.07 30.73
C PHE A 531 -9.25 33.99 32.17
N SER A 532 -9.32 35.15 32.86
CA SER A 532 -9.90 35.26 34.19
C SER A 532 -11.43 35.25 34.22
N THR A 533 -12.10 35.35 33.08
CA THR A 533 -13.54 35.31 32.99
C THR A 533 -14.06 33.90 33.22
N LEU A 534 -14.93 33.73 34.20
CA LEU A 534 -15.60 32.49 34.52
C LEU A 534 -17.07 32.60 34.09
N TYR A 535 -17.52 31.55 33.41
CA TYR A 535 -18.93 31.39 33.05
C TYR A 535 -19.55 30.24 33.85
N ASP A 536 -20.83 30.35 34.15
CA ASP A 536 -21.62 29.32 34.83
C ASP A 536 -21.99 28.20 33.85
N ASP A 537 -22.17 28.55 32.57
CA ASP A 537 -22.54 27.66 31.47
C ASP A 537 -22.13 28.26 30.11
N ILE A 538 -21.89 27.44 29.10
CA ILE A 538 -21.45 27.86 27.77
C ILE A 538 -22.14 27.05 26.69
N ILE A 539 -22.55 27.69 25.62
CA ILE A 539 -23.04 27.07 24.39
C ILE A 539 -22.18 27.58 23.23
N PHE A 540 -21.56 26.67 22.49
CA PHE A 540 -20.79 27.02 21.33
C PHE A 540 -21.53 26.67 20.04
N SER A 541 -21.34 27.51 19.04
CA SER A 541 -21.75 27.26 17.68
C SER A 541 -20.64 27.75 16.72
N GLU A 542 -20.72 27.39 15.44
CA GLU A 542 -19.72 27.84 14.47
C GLU A 542 -19.58 29.36 14.34
N LYS A 543 -20.59 30.08 14.70
CA LYS A 543 -20.71 31.55 14.52
C LYS A 543 -20.77 32.31 15.82
N TYR A 544 -21.35 31.75 16.85
CA TYR A 544 -21.67 32.43 18.09
C TYR A 544 -21.03 31.70 19.27
N PHE A 545 -20.41 32.49 20.13
CA PHE A 545 -20.14 32.13 21.50
C PHE A 545 -21.30 32.58 22.38
N VAL A 546 -21.81 31.72 23.21
CA VAL A 546 -22.91 32.00 24.14
C VAL A 546 -22.46 31.59 25.53
N GLY A 547 -22.29 32.58 26.41
CA GLY A 547 -21.86 32.37 27.78
C GLY A 547 -22.91 32.81 28.80
N LYS A 548 -23.10 31.98 29.85
CA LYS A 548 -23.95 32.33 31.00
C LYS A 548 -23.11 32.88 32.14
N ARG A 549 -23.50 33.99 32.70
CA ARG A 549 -22.84 34.61 33.83
C ARG A 549 -23.87 35.30 34.74
N ASN A 550 -23.83 34.99 36.04
CA ASN A 550 -24.78 35.56 37.00
C ASN A 550 -26.26 35.34 36.56
N ASP A 551 -26.60 34.13 36.15
CA ASP A 551 -27.92 33.73 35.64
C ASP A 551 -28.42 34.44 34.39
N ARG A 552 -27.57 35.17 33.69
CA ARG A 552 -27.90 35.86 32.44
C ARG A 552 -26.94 35.38 31.34
N TRP A 553 -27.45 35.30 30.10
CA TRP A 553 -26.70 34.90 28.93
C TRP A 553 -26.21 36.08 28.11
N GLU A 554 -25.03 35.96 27.50
CA GLU A 554 -24.55 36.85 26.46
C GLU A 554 -24.30 36.05 25.18
N VAL A 555 -24.55 36.64 24.01
CA VAL A 555 -24.27 36.08 22.68
C VAL A 555 -23.27 36.97 21.98
N ARG A 556 -22.15 36.38 21.54
CA ARG A 556 -21.08 37.05 20.79
C ARG A 556 -20.97 36.52 19.38
N ASP A 557 -20.76 37.40 18.41
CA ASP A 557 -20.30 37.03 17.07
C ASP A 557 -18.79 36.76 17.15
N ILE A 558 -18.38 35.51 16.92
CA ILE A 558 -16.99 35.08 17.08
C ILE A 558 -16.08 35.70 16.03
N LEU A 559 -16.54 35.78 14.78
CA LEU A 559 -15.75 36.36 13.70
C LEU A 559 -15.50 37.85 13.85
N LYS A 560 -16.38 38.54 14.57
CA LYS A 560 -16.27 39.97 14.81
C LYS A 560 -15.80 40.27 16.23
N ASP A 561 -15.71 39.28 17.09
CA ASP A 561 -15.47 39.42 18.54
C ASP A 561 -16.29 40.54 19.17
N SER A 562 -17.60 40.53 18.89
CA SER A 562 -18.51 41.56 19.35
C SER A 562 -19.73 40.97 20.06
N VAL A 563 -20.13 41.57 21.16
CA VAL A 563 -21.37 41.20 21.83
C VAL A 563 -22.54 41.65 20.95
N LEU A 564 -23.40 40.69 20.59
CA LEU A 564 -24.63 40.94 19.83
C LEU A 564 -25.80 41.19 20.78
N PHE A 565 -25.91 40.37 21.80
CA PHE A 565 -26.97 40.46 22.82
C PHE A 565 -26.35 40.14 24.17
N ASP A 566 -26.81 40.83 25.19
CA ASP A 566 -26.49 40.58 26.58
C ASP A 566 -27.78 40.56 27.42
N ASN A 567 -27.68 40.16 28.65
CA ASN A 567 -28.80 40.15 29.61
C ASN A 567 -29.98 39.25 29.18
N ILE A 568 -29.74 38.16 28.46
CA ILE A 568 -30.75 37.22 27.96
C ILE A 568 -31.15 36.24 29.06
N ASP A 569 -32.46 35.89 29.16
CA ASP A 569 -33.00 34.97 30.15
C ASP A 569 -32.63 33.50 29.86
N SER A 570 -32.75 33.11 28.60
CA SER A 570 -32.40 31.72 28.16
C SER A 570 -31.99 31.68 26.72
N VAL A 571 -31.01 30.81 26.44
CA VAL A 571 -30.50 30.52 25.10
C VAL A 571 -30.34 29.02 24.96
N SER A 572 -30.56 28.51 23.75
CA SER A 572 -30.20 27.14 23.38
C SER A 572 -29.80 27.07 21.90
N SER A 573 -28.89 26.14 21.58
CA SER A 573 -28.58 25.81 20.19
C SER A 573 -29.72 24.98 19.59
N ILE A 574 -30.16 25.33 18.39
CA ILE A 574 -31.10 24.53 17.60
C ILE A 574 -30.31 23.54 16.75
N ILE A 575 -29.41 24.07 15.94
CA ILE A 575 -28.52 23.31 15.10
C ILE A 575 -27.43 24.24 14.54
N ASP A 576 -26.21 23.74 14.46
CA ASP A 576 -25.04 24.48 13.95
C ASP A 576 -24.96 25.89 14.61
N SER A 577 -25.02 26.92 13.82
CA SER A 577 -24.99 28.32 14.31
C SER A 577 -26.36 28.94 14.43
N VAL A 578 -27.44 28.17 14.50
CA VAL A 578 -28.79 28.69 14.72
C VAL A 578 -29.17 28.56 16.19
N LEU A 579 -29.47 29.69 16.82
CA LEU A 579 -29.79 29.76 18.22
C LEU A 579 -31.26 30.13 18.43
N TRP A 580 -31.90 29.54 19.43
CA TRP A 580 -33.12 30.03 20.01
C TRP A 580 -32.79 30.76 21.30
N TYR A 581 -33.39 31.92 21.50
CA TYR A 581 -33.22 32.69 22.73
C TYR A 581 -34.49 33.38 23.18
N ARG A 582 -34.57 33.68 24.47
CA ARG A 582 -35.63 34.43 25.10
C ARG A 582 -35.04 35.53 25.99
N ASP A 583 -35.52 36.75 25.83
CA ASP A 583 -35.35 37.86 26.76
C ASP A 583 -36.70 38.27 27.36
N GLU A 584 -36.69 39.26 28.24
CA GLU A 584 -37.90 39.74 28.93
C GLU A 584 -39.04 40.15 27.98
N MET A 585 -38.75 40.44 26.73
CA MET A 585 -39.68 41.07 25.77
C MET A 585 -40.08 40.12 24.64
N LYS A 586 -39.26 39.16 24.26
CA LYS A 586 -39.46 38.34 23.06
C LYS A 586 -38.79 36.98 23.12
N GLU A 587 -39.27 36.09 22.30
CA GLU A 587 -38.59 34.82 21.96
C GLU A 587 -38.22 34.83 20.47
N SER A 588 -37.05 34.39 20.12
CA SER A 588 -36.52 34.55 18.77
C SER A 588 -35.60 33.40 18.34
N ILE A 589 -35.51 33.17 17.03
CA ILE A 589 -34.49 32.35 16.38
C ILE A 589 -33.47 33.27 15.71
N LEU A 590 -32.21 33.16 16.09
CA LEU A 590 -31.09 33.89 15.50
C LEU A 590 -30.33 32.96 14.50
N PHE A 591 -30.16 33.43 13.27
CA PHE A 591 -29.49 32.75 12.20
C PHE A 591 -28.05 33.22 12.01
N PRO A 592 -27.16 32.42 11.37
CA PRO A 592 -25.74 32.76 11.20
C PRO A 592 -25.45 34.09 10.49
N ASN A 593 -26.37 34.58 9.67
CA ASN A 593 -26.28 35.91 9.02
C ASN A 593 -26.75 37.07 9.88
N ALA A 594 -26.96 36.84 11.17
CA ALA A 594 -27.54 37.78 12.14
C ALA A 594 -29.01 38.14 11.87
N ARG A 595 -29.70 37.38 11.01
CA ARG A 595 -31.15 37.53 10.84
C ARG A 595 -31.87 36.93 12.03
N GLU A 596 -32.86 37.62 12.49
CA GLU A 596 -33.72 37.19 13.59
C GLU A 596 -35.13 36.92 13.10
N ILE A 597 -35.76 35.84 13.61
CA ILE A 597 -37.18 35.54 13.44
C ILE A 597 -37.81 35.57 14.84
N ILE A 598 -38.66 36.55 15.08
CA ILE A 598 -39.43 36.69 16.32
C ILE A 598 -40.56 35.64 16.30
N LEU A 599 -40.72 34.93 17.41
CA LEU A 599 -41.72 33.90 17.60
C LEU A 599 -42.84 34.42 18.48
N ASP A 600 -44.05 34.52 17.91
CA ASP A 600 -45.23 35.00 18.63
C ASP A 600 -46.17 33.81 18.93
N GLY A 601 -46.70 33.76 20.14
CA GLY A 601 -47.73 32.80 20.57
C GLY A 601 -47.19 31.38 20.75
N ASN A 602 -48.03 30.37 20.50
CA ASN A 602 -47.64 28.98 20.55
C ASN A 602 -46.86 28.58 19.27
N TYR A 603 -45.66 28.11 19.42
CA TYR A 603 -44.80 27.68 18.32
C TYR A 603 -44.11 26.38 18.64
N SER A 604 -43.67 25.66 17.60
CA SER A 604 -42.69 24.60 17.65
C SER A 604 -41.77 24.69 16.44
N PHE A 605 -40.58 24.18 16.56
CA PHE A 605 -39.63 24.09 15.44
C PHE A 605 -38.91 22.74 15.42
N ASN A 606 -38.61 22.27 14.23
CA ASN A 606 -37.88 21.00 14.00
C ASN A 606 -36.85 21.19 12.91
N VAL A 607 -35.68 20.58 13.08
CA VAL A 607 -34.66 20.52 12.05
C VAL A 607 -35.03 19.43 11.05
N LEU A 608 -34.93 19.75 9.77
CA LEU A 608 -35.15 18.85 8.66
C LEU A 608 -33.87 18.65 7.90
N THR A 609 -33.44 17.40 7.81
CA THR A 609 -32.28 16.97 7.00
C THR A 609 -32.76 15.99 5.93
N PRO A 610 -32.46 16.21 4.65
CA PRO A 610 -32.80 15.24 3.61
C PRO A 610 -32.00 13.96 3.77
N LYS A 611 -32.62 12.81 3.42
CA LYS A 611 -31.95 11.50 3.49
C LYS A 611 -30.69 11.44 2.61
N PHE A 612 -30.72 12.10 1.45
CA PHE A 612 -29.61 12.22 0.51
C PHE A 612 -29.37 13.70 0.21
N GLY A 613 -28.59 14.35 1.05
CA GLY A 613 -28.24 15.76 0.92
C GLY A 613 -27.52 16.28 2.16
N THR A 614 -26.94 17.45 2.05
CA THR A 614 -26.12 18.08 3.10
C THR A 614 -26.78 19.33 3.69
N LYS A 615 -27.74 19.93 2.97
CA LYS A 615 -28.41 21.14 3.43
C LYS A 615 -29.42 20.84 4.50
N LYS A 616 -29.38 21.64 5.57
CA LYS A 616 -30.32 21.58 6.67
C LYS A 616 -31.36 22.70 6.55
N TYR A 617 -32.54 22.46 7.09
CA TYR A 617 -33.65 23.38 7.06
C TYR A 617 -34.35 23.37 8.42
N ILE A 618 -35.08 24.45 8.77
CA ILE A 618 -35.85 24.51 9.99
C ILE A 618 -37.31 24.67 9.62
N LYS A 619 -38.17 23.75 10.05
CA LYS A 619 -39.60 23.87 9.99
C LYS A 619 -40.09 24.59 11.24
N ILE A 620 -40.76 25.71 11.05
CA ILE A 620 -41.38 26.53 12.11
C ILE A 620 -42.89 26.34 11.97
N GLN A 621 -43.51 25.95 13.06
CA GLN A 621 -44.97 25.78 13.16
C GLN A 621 -45.50 26.79 14.18
N THR A 622 -46.40 27.62 13.76
CA THR A 622 -47.08 28.61 14.62
C THR A 622 -48.57 28.32 14.63
N GLY A 623 -49.28 28.99 15.52
CA GLY A 623 -50.75 28.88 15.54
C GLY A 623 -51.44 29.38 14.27
N GLU A 624 -50.75 30.17 13.44
CA GLU A 624 -51.27 30.78 12.24
C GLU A 624 -50.82 30.08 10.95
N GLU A 625 -49.54 29.69 10.88
CA GLU A 625 -48.96 29.03 9.68
C GLU A 625 -47.77 28.13 10.02
N ASP A 626 -47.57 27.12 9.18
CA ASP A 626 -46.39 26.26 9.13
C ASP A 626 -45.54 26.68 7.94
N TYR A 627 -44.23 26.83 8.12
CA TYR A 627 -43.32 27.14 7.03
C TYR A 627 -41.92 26.58 7.28
N ILE A 628 -41.14 26.43 6.22
CA ILE A 628 -39.75 26.00 6.28
C ILE A 628 -38.85 27.18 5.91
N VAL A 629 -37.77 27.33 6.67
CA VAL A 629 -36.70 28.29 6.37
C VAL A 629 -35.38 27.56 6.11
N ASP A 630 -34.53 28.17 5.29
CA ASP A 630 -33.13 27.74 5.12
C ASP A 630 -32.31 28.17 6.33
N MET A 631 -31.02 27.77 6.33
CA MET A 631 -30.08 28.12 7.41
C MET A 631 -29.69 29.58 7.47
N ASN A 632 -30.22 30.44 6.60
CA ASN A 632 -30.14 31.89 6.64
C ASN A 632 -31.44 32.53 7.12
N GLY A 633 -32.42 31.75 7.55
CA GLY A 633 -33.73 32.25 7.97
C GLY A 633 -34.61 32.70 6.80
N THR A 634 -34.30 32.33 5.57
CA THR A 634 -35.12 32.68 4.42
C THR A 634 -36.24 31.68 4.25
N LYS A 635 -37.47 32.18 4.29
CA LYS A 635 -38.67 31.37 4.11
C LYS A 635 -38.71 30.77 2.70
N LEU A 636 -38.89 29.46 2.59
CA LEU A 636 -39.13 28.83 1.31
C LEU A 636 -40.46 29.28 0.71
N PRO A 637 -40.47 29.59 -0.59
CA PRO A 637 -41.69 30.05 -1.23
C PRO A 637 -42.72 28.94 -1.32
N ALA A 638 -44.01 29.30 -1.18
CA ALA A 638 -45.08 28.38 -1.48
C ALA A 638 -45.10 28.04 -2.99
N ALA A 639 -45.26 26.78 -3.32
CA ALA A 639 -45.39 26.35 -4.71
C ALA A 639 -46.70 26.81 -5.31
N GLU A 640 -46.65 27.60 -6.36
CA GLU A 640 -47.84 28.22 -6.94
C GLU A 640 -48.46 27.36 -8.04
N TYR A 641 -49.72 27.02 -7.90
CA TYR A 641 -50.47 26.31 -8.91
C TYR A 641 -51.37 27.24 -9.71
N TYR A 642 -51.14 27.26 -11.03
CA TYR A 642 -51.92 28.08 -11.95
C TYR A 642 -52.83 27.17 -12.81
N TYR A 643 -54.12 27.47 -12.76
CA TYR A 643 -55.11 26.82 -13.60
C TYR A 643 -55.36 27.63 -14.87
N THR A 644 -55.30 27.03 -16.03
CA THR A 644 -55.69 27.66 -17.29
C THR A 644 -57.19 27.57 -17.45
N VAL A 645 -57.84 28.72 -17.53
CA VAL A 645 -59.30 28.81 -17.67
C VAL A 645 -59.79 28.25 -19.00
N GLU A 646 -60.68 27.31 -18.95
CA GLU A 646 -61.29 26.67 -20.11
C GLU A 646 -62.68 27.27 -20.38
N LYS A 647 -63.23 27.00 -21.60
CA LYS A 647 -64.54 27.47 -21.98
C LYS A 647 -65.63 26.90 -21.05
N GLY A 648 -66.42 27.78 -20.47
CA GLY A 648 -67.48 27.41 -19.54
C GLY A 648 -67.08 27.42 -18.05
N ASN A 649 -65.78 27.66 -17.72
CA ASN A 649 -65.36 27.80 -16.34
C ASN A 649 -65.89 29.08 -15.71
N THR A 650 -66.27 29.00 -14.43
CA THR A 650 -66.70 30.12 -13.58
C THR A 650 -65.96 30.11 -12.29
N PHE A 651 -65.93 31.24 -11.56
CA PHE A 651 -65.34 31.25 -10.21
C PHE A 651 -66.01 30.29 -9.25
N SER A 652 -67.30 30.00 -9.44
CA SER A 652 -68.01 28.98 -8.65
C SER A 652 -67.52 27.57 -8.97
N PHE A 653 -67.24 27.26 -10.25
CA PHE A 653 -66.66 26.00 -10.68
C PHE A 653 -65.25 25.86 -10.09
N LEU A 654 -64.42 26.87 -10.23
CA LEU A 654 -63.05 26.86 -9.69
C LEU A 654 -63.03 26.75 -8.16
N SER A 655 -63.92 27.44 -7.49
CA SER A 655 -64.06 27.36 -6.04
C SER A 655 -64.41 25.95 -5.57
N LYS A 656 -65.32 25.26 -6.25
CA LYS A 656 -65.64 23.87 -5.95
C LYS A 656 -64.50 22.90 -6.34
N LYS A 657 -63.90 23.11 -7.51
CA LYS A 657 -62.85 22.27 -8.04
C LYS A 657 -61.63 22.27 -7.12
N PHE A 658 -61.27 23.43 -6.61
CA PHE A 658 -60.01 23.61 -5.81
C PHE A 658 -60.26 23.75 -4.30
N ASN A 659 -61.54 23.68 -3.89
CA ASN A 659 -61.98 23.84 -2.51
C ASN A 659 -61.41 25.13 -1.87
N ILE A 660 -61.55 26.24 -2.59
CA ILE A 660 -61.11 27.57 -2.19
C ILE A 660 -62.26 28.53 -2.43
N SER A 661 -62.44 29.51 -1.55
CA SER A 661 -63.51 30.52 -1.74
C SER A 661 -63.26 31.33 -3.03
N GLN A 662 -64.38 31.74 -3.67
CA GLN A 662 -64.26 32.59 -4.87
C GLN A 662 -63.54 33.90 -4.58
N SER A 663 -63.71 34.46 -3.36
CA SER A 663 -63.05 35.68 -2.91
C SER A 663 -61.56 35.51 -2.81
N GLU A 664 -61.05 34.34 -2.34
CA GLU A 664 -59.63 34.03 -2.24
C GLU A 664 -59.03 33.87 -3.64
N ILE A 665 -59.67 33.17 -4.56
CA ILE A 665 -59.15 33.06 -5.94
C ILE A 665 -59.05 34.44 -6.58
N MET A 666 -60.05 35.28 -6.35
CA MET A 666 -60.05 36.66 -6.86
C MET A 666 -58.93 37.52 -6.23
N LYS A 667 -58.71 37.40 -4.92
CA LYS A 667 -57.67 38.10 -4.19
C LYS A 667 -56.29 37.67 -4.67
N MET A 668 -56.03 36.39 -4.78
CA MET A 668 -54.76 35.85 -5.25
C MET A 668 -54.38 36.33 -6.67
N ASN A 669 -55.38 36.65 -7.51
CA ASN A 669 -55.22 37.08 -8.89
C ASN A 669 -55.49 38.58 -9.12
N ASN A 670 -55.60 39.34 -8.07
CA ASN A 670 -55.96 40.78 -8.14
C ASN A 670 -57.21 41.09 -9.02
N LYS A 671 -58.17 40.15 -9.03
CA LYS A 671 -59.39 40.25 -9.81
C LYS A 671 -60.46 41.13 -9.06
N LYS A 672 -60.86 42.22 -9.70
CA LYS A 672 -61.86 43.09 -9.16
C LYS A 672 -63.31 42.68 -9.54
N ASN A 673 -63.44 41.79 -10.52
CA ASN A 673 -64.75 41.26 -10.96
C ASN A 673 -64.67 39.77 -11.28
N LYS A 674 -65.82 39.09 -11.42
CA LYS A 674 -65.96 37.65 -11.67
C LYS A 674 -65.84 37.26 -13.17
N ARG A 675 -65.18 38.06 -14.01
CA ARG A 675 -64.99 37.75 -15.43
C ARG A 675 -63.73 36.91 -15.60
N LEU A 676 -63.90 35.73 -16.24
CA LEU A 676 -62.80 34.85 -16.63
C LEU A 676 -62.64 34.90 -18.16
N LEU A 677 -61.39 34.88 -18.61
CA LEU A 677 -61.07 34.78 -20.03
C LEU A 677 -60.56 33.37 -20.30
N VAL A 678 -61.05 32.74 -21.39
CA VAL A 678 -60.52 31.43 -21.82
C VAL A 678 -59.03 31.55 -22.15
N GLY A 679 -58.24 30.60 -21.62
CA GLY A 679 -56.76 30.64 -21.76
C GLY A 679 -56.03 31.48 -20.68
N GLU A 680 -56.75 32.21 -19.84
CA GLU A 680 -56.17 32.93 -18.72
C GLU A 680 -55.63 31.98 -17.67
N LYS A 681 -54.44 32.23 -17.19
CA LYS A 681 -53.84 31.50 -16.08
C LYS A 681 -54.19 32.18 -14.75
N LEU A 682 -54.90 31.46 -13.91
CA LEU A 682 -55.25 31.93 -12.57
C LEU A 682 -54.48 31.15 -11.52
N LYS A 683 -53.82 31.84 -10.63
CA LYS A 683 -53.26 31.25 -9.41
C LYS A 683 -54.47 30.80 -8.56
N VAL A 684 -54.60 29.52 -8.36
CA VAL A 684 -55.72 28.94 -7.62
C VAL A 684 -55.29 28.38 -6.27
N ARG A 685 -53.98 28.20 -6.07
CA ARG A 685 -53.45 27.70 -4.81
C ARG A 685 -51.96 27.93 -4.66
N GLY A 686 -51.50 28.06 -3.41
CA GLY A 686 -50.12 27.87 -3.00
C GLY A 686 -50.01 26.61 -2.15
N TYR A 687 -49.01 25.77 -2.41
CA TYR A 687 -48.70 24.63 -1.58
C TYR A 687 -47.46 24.95 -0.75
N VAL A 688 -47.60 24.96 0.56
CA VAL A 688 -46.47 25.18 1.47
C VAL A 688 -45.65 23.88 1.53
N PRO A 689 -44.32 23.94 1.40
CA PRO A 689 -43.47 22.75 1.60
C PRO A 689 -43.69 22.15 2.98
N SER A 690 -43.89 20.81 3.05
CA SER A 690 -44.17 20.10 4.30
C SER A 690 -42.99 19.30 4.83
N ALA A 691 -42.08 18.87 3.93
CA ALA A 691 -40.87 18.13 4.23
C ALA A 691 -39.79 18.39 3.17
N VAL A 692 -38.56 18.01 3.48
CA VAL A 692 -37.40 18.07 2.58
C VAL A 692 -37.15 16.71 1.99
N ILE A 693 -36.97 16.66 0.66
CA ILE A 693 -36.65 15.43 -0.08
C ILE A 693 -35.16 15.38 -0.39
N SER A 694 -34.61 16.48 -0.92
CA SER A 694 -33.20 16.65 -1.21
C SER A 694 -32.77 18.08 -0.99
N ASP A 695 -31.52 18.45 -1.21
CA ASP A 695 -31.00 19.82 -1.07
C ASP A 695 -31.74 20.87 -1.92
N SER A 696 -32.55 20.46 -2.87
CA SER A 696 -33.26 21.32 -3.81
C SER A 696 -34.75 20.94 -4.03
N LEU A 697 -35.22 19.88 -3.43
CA LEU A 697 -36.57 19.36 -3.65
C LEU A 697 -37.35 19.23 -2.34
N PHE A 698 -38.57 19.69 -2.37
CA PHE A 698 -39.46 19.72 -1.21
C PHE A 698 -40.78 19.01 -1.48
N LEU A 699 -41.25 18.28 -0.47
CA LEU A 699 -42.55 17.66 -0.48
C LEU A 699 -43.61 18.73 -0.34
N ILE A 700 -44.59 18.72 -1.24
CA ILE A 700 -45.83 19.49 -1.13
C ILE A 700 -47.02 18.53 -1.00
N GLU A 701 -48.01 18.90 -0.21
CA GLU A 701 -49.14 18.03 0.07
C GLU A 701 -50.47 18.73 -0.14
N PHE A 702 -51.42 18.02 -0.71
CA PHE A 702 -52.81 18.45 -0.87
C PHE A 702 -53.79 17.27 -0.82
N ASN A 703 -54.79 17.37 0.05
CA ASN A 703 -55.79 16.34 0.23
C ASN A 703 -55.18 14.93 0.42
N ARG A 704 -54.17 14.83 1.24
CA ARG A 704 -53.36 13.62 1.49
C ARG A 704 -52.60 13.08 0.27
N LYS A 705 -52.63 13.77 -0.86
CA LYS A 705 -51.77 13.48 -2.01
C LYS A 705 -50.52 14.33 -1.97
N LYS A 706 -49.44 13.72 -2.38
CA LYS A 706 -48.07 14.26 -2.33
C LYS A 706 -47.59 14.68 -3.71
N GLY A 707 -46.80 15.75 -3.76
CA GLY A 707 -46.12 16.24 -4.95
C GLY A 707 -44.75 16.80 -4.57
N ILE A 708 -44.04 17.35 -5.53
CA ILE A 708 -42.68 17.89 -5.35
C ILE A 708 -42.60 19.31 -5.92
N SER A 709 -41.95 20.20 -5.19
CA SER A 709 -41.54 21.54 -5.66
C SER A 709 -40.04 21.75 -5.50
N ASP A 710 -39.46 22.70 -6.25
CA ASP A 710 -38.06 23.14 -6.09
C ASP A 710 -37.93 24.30 -5.07
N THR A 711 -36.69 24.78 -4.91
CA THR A 711 -36.35 25.92 -4.04
C THR A 711 -37.02 27.24 -4.43
N GLU A 712 -37.43 27.39 -5.68
CA GLU A 712 -38.10 28.58 -6.21
C GLU A 712 -39.63 28.51 -6.10
N GLY A 713 -40.14 27.40 -5.58
CA GLY A 713 -41.57 27.13 -5.50
C GLY A 713 -42.19 26.69 -6.82
N LYS A 714 -41.38 26.20 -7.79
CA LYS A 714 -41.92 25.64 -9.01
C LYS A 714 -42.34 24.20 -8.75
N ILE A 715 -43.55 23.85 -9.18
CA ILE A 715 -44.03 22.46 -9.09
C ILE A 715 -43.32 21.60 -10.11
N ILE A 716 -42.63 20.58 -9.61
CA ILE A 716 -41.93 19.55 -10.41
C ILE A 716 -42.89 18.36 -10.62
N LEU A 717 -43.54 17.89 -9.57
CA LEU A 717 -44.58 16.87 -9.63
C LEU A 717 -45.83 17.35 -8.91
N GLU A 718 -46.96 17.25 -9.59
CA GLU A 718 -48.25 17.63 -9.03
C GLU A 718 -48.61 16.75 -7.81
N PRO A 719 -49.34 17.27 -6.80
CA PRO A 719 -49.72 16.51 -5.62
C PRO A 719 -50.87 15.50 -5.95
N VAL A 720 -50.53 14.43 -6.66
CA VAL A 720 -51.45 13.39 -7.10
C VAL A 720 -51.04 11.99 -6.62
N TYR A 721 -49.92 11.87 -5.91
CA TYR A 721 -49.36 10.59 -5.47
C TYR A 721 -49.78 10.30 -4.02
N ASP A 722 -49.99 9.00 -3.71
CA ASP A 722 -50.27 8.53 -2.35
C ASP A 722 -49.06 8.51 -1.47
N GLY A 723 -47.87 8.21 -2.07
CA GLY A 723 -46.60 8.19 -1.41
C GLY A 723 -45.48 8.70 -2.31
N ILE A 724 -44.50 9.34 -1.70
CA ILE A 724 -43.25 9.78 -2.31
C ILE A 724 -42.14 9.44 -1.32
N THR A 725 -41.11 8.74 -1.73
CA THR A 725 -39.96 8.40 -0.89
C THR A 725 -38.68 8.36 -1.72
N ASN A 726 -37.55 8.70 -1.10
CA ASN A 726 -36.24 8.63 -1.75
C ASN A 726 -35.78 7.19 -1.84
N LEU A 727 -35.32 6.80 -3.01
CA LEU A 727 -34.72 5.51 -3.28
C LEU A 727 -33.18 5.62 -3.29
N SER A 728 -32.66 6.58 -4.05
CA SER A 728 -31.23 6.90 -4.11
C SER A 728 -31.05 8.40 -4.18
N LYS A 729 -29.81 8.86 -4.34
CA LYS A 729 -29.46 10.29 -4.47
C LYS A 729 -30.28 10.98 -5.56
N ASP A 730 -30.56 10.30 -6.68
CA ASP A 730 -31.21 10.89 -7.86
C ASP A 730 -32.60 10.30 -8.16
N ASN A 731 -33.01 9.24 -7.48
CA ASN A 731 -34.23 8.52 -7.78
C ASN A 731 -35.26 8.60 -6.65
N ILE A 732 -36.49 8.91 -7.01
CA ILE A 732 -37.61 9.04 -6.11
C ILE A 732 -38.70 8.05 -6.52
N ILE A 733 -39.12 7.20 -5.60
CA ILE A 733 -40.25 6.30 -5.78
C ILE A 733 -41.54 7.09 -5.65
N LEU A 734 -42.40 6.87 -6.61
CA LEU A 734 -43.78 7.40 -6.67
C LEU A 734 -44.76 6.28 -6.47
N ILE A 735 -45.70 6.47 -5.55
CA ILE A 735 -46.77 5.50 -5.26
C ILE A 735 -48.10 6.13 -5.61
N LYS A 736 -48.89 5.46 -6.42
CA LYS A 736 -50.24 5.89 -6.75
C LYS A 736 -51.13 4.69 -7.01
N ASP A 737 -52.29 4.62 -6.37
CA ASP A 737 -53.25 3.54 -6.50
C ASP A 737 -52.59 2.16 -6.33
N GLU A 738 -51.76 2.00 -5.30
CA GLU A 738 -50.96 0.80 -4.96
C GLU A 738 -49.95 0.39 -6.04
N LYS A 739 -49.68 1.24 -7.00
CA LYS A 739 -48.65 1.01 -8.01
C LYS A 739 -47.44 1.93 -7.80
N PHE A 740 -46.27 1.43 -8.19
CA PHE A 740 -45.00 2.07 -8.06
C PHE A 740 -44.51 2.65 -9.39
N GLY A 741 -43.87 3.81 -9.33
CA GLY A 741 -43.20 4.46 -10.43
C GLY A 741 -41.91 5.11 -9.90
N ASN A 742 -41.13 5.73 -10.78
CA ASN A 742 -39.89 6.41 -10.43
C ASN A 742 -39.82 7.77 -11.09
N TYR A 743 -39.20 8.72 -10.39
CA TYR A 743 -38.81 9.98 -10.96
C TYR A 743 -37.30 10.18 -10.71
N ASN A 744 -36.53 10.18 -11.80
CA ASN A 744 -35.12 10.59 -11.75
C ASN A 744 -35.08 12.10 -11.95
N TYR A 745 -34.60 12.82 -10.92
CA TYR A 745 -34.64 14.28 -10.97
C TYR A 745 -33.42 14.91 -11.65
N SER A 746 -32.30 14.19 -11.74
CA SER A 746 -31.12 14.64 -12.49
C SER A 746 -31.42 14.61 -13.98
N ASP A 747 -31.99 13.55 -14.48
CA ASP A 747 -32.38 13.37 -15.89
C ASP A 747 -33.76 13.93 -16.22
N LYS A 748 -34.55 14.28 -15.20
CA LYS A 748 -35.96 14.71 -15.33
C LYS A 748 -36.85 13.66 -16.00
N LYS A 749 -36.54 12.39 -15.83
CA LYS A 749 -37.29 11.25 -16.39
C LYS A 749 -38.36 10.78 -15.42
N LEU A 750 -39.58 10.68 -15.87
CA LEU A 750 -40.72 10.18 -15.11
C LEU A 750 -41.17 8.81 -15.65
N ILE A 751 -41.14 7.80 -14.82
CA ILE A 751 -41.82 6.52 -15.03
C ILE A 751 -43.08 6.57 -14.20
N SER A 752 -44.21 6.66 -14.86
CA SER A 752 -45.52 6.71 -14.18
C SER A 752 -45.79 5.44 -13.37
N PRO A 753 -46.47 5.53 -12.21
CA PRO A 753 -46.83 4.35 -11.42
C PRO A 753 -47.64 3.32 -12.20
N GLN A 754 -47.01 2.17 -12.43
CA GLN A 754 -47.61 1.05 -13.20
C GLN A 754 -47.22 -0.34 -12.72
N PHE A 755 -46.16 -0.42 -11.91
CA PHE A 755 -45.59 -1.68 -11.42
C PHE A 755 -46.21 -2.07 -10.08
N SER A 756 -46.44 -3.36 -9.84
CA SER A 756 -47.04 -3.89 -8.61
C SER A 756 -46.04 -4.17 -7.49
N SER A 757 -44.77 -4.05 -7.78
CA SER A 757 -43.67 -4.18 -6.79
C SER A 757 -42.73 -3.00 -6.87
N VAL A 758 -41.96 -2.80 -5.79
CA VAL A 758 -40.93 -1.73 -5.71
C VAL A 758 -39.85 -1.92 -6.78
N ILE A 759 -39.57 -0.86 -7.52
CA ILE A 759 -38.43 -0.80 -8.44
C ILE A 759 -37.18 -0.51 -7.61
N GLN A 760 -36.19 -1.40 -7.68
CA GLN A 760 -34.88 -1.14 -7.09
C GLN A 760 -33.88 -0.80 -8.19
N PRO A 761 -33.04 0.21 -8.06
CA PRO A 761 -31.93 0.41 -8.99
C PRO A 761 -30.90 -0.69 -8.78
N ILE A 762 -30.41 -1.23 -9.87
CA ILE A 762 -29.33 -2.20 -9.88
C ILE A 762 -28.10 -1.47 -10.42
N GLY A 763 -27.14 -1.26 -9.57
CA GLY A 763 -25.89 -0.55 -9.87
C GLY A 763 -25.80 0.80 -9.18
N ASP A 764 -24.63 1.11 -8.67
CA ASP A 764 -24.32 2.41 -8.10
C ASP A 764 -24.39 3.51 -9.14
N ASN A 765 -25.18 4.51 -8.82
CA ASN A 765 -25.04 5.88 -9.32
C ASN A 765 -25.13 6.85 -8.15
#